data_7a31c3bf80d34e2a2a70b1145fd1d3fb
#
_entry.id   7a31c3bf80d34e2a2a70b1145fd1d3fb
#
_cell.length_a   1.000
_cell.length_b   1.000
_cell.length_c   1.000
_cell.angle_alpha   90.00
_cell.angle_beta   90.00
_cell.angle_gamma   90.00
#
_symmetry.space_group_name_H-M   'P 1'
#
loop_
_entity.id
_entity.type
_entity.pdbx_description
1 polymer ?
#
loop_
_entity_poly.entity_id
_entity_poly.type
_entity_poly.pdbx_seq_one_letter_code
_entity_poly.pdbx_strand_id
1 'polypeptide(L)'
;MAHRPATRIILGLLLLSVSWSPVLAAEALEKTRTNRRDGAKLVLVPAGRFLMGSMPKEIDPQFTETGLPDAWKTHTKDESPRHARSIDAFYMYRYEVTNSQYHNFTTATGHRTPPHWKGPDFPKGKRNHPVVEVNWNDATAYCKWAGTSLPSEAQWEYAARGAGKKTADGKLEPSLAFPWGNNWDRTLCNNSSYHAGRDLVSAKTWDEWYKGDQKVDYPLTTRVGSFKKSRSPFGIDDMAGNAWEWCLDYQLPYQSDTLPTKSTLRSRRGGSWANVALHLRSADRQGALADNLNLYTGFRCVMPATKPRNKGPVEVQQAGDRFINFVLKEIETAGTRMEGITRAANRAADRIVHLDGNLLSAGDQSFSLEPVWRAGGIAFSRQYTPEGSAAGFKKLDSPEDKVPYYRTKDFVEHFTVKKATARDVVLLGFENETEEQKHAVPLARQLLEDNALVIFFGSATAAARLSSEVGANDNLMTITHTVPDGGVLSIDGWKDKICSGRSIANRLYLWAFEAELIGAFLRRGKMPGILLSVTYESPQVFNQPLLNTYKFVPAFNVSPVAEGQLGKTYLAHIDEIVGRILDGQRHKFRKAAGWLAEAARKKRTSYALLIHGLDPENLPGDPGLFKVFSEGNAYYPQLDGLIQPDDVALFVGYNWYPRRLARTVDTGKARQILC
;
A
#
# COMPACT_ATOMS: atom_id res chain seq x y z
N MET A 1 -65.73 -66.72 -7.74
CA MET A 1 -64.51 -67.48 -7.64
C MET A 1 -63.36 -66.60 -8.02
N ALA A 2 -62.74 -65.90 -7.12
CA ALA A 2 -61.50 -65.16 -7.40
C ALA A 2 -60.85 -64.87 -6.06
N HIS A 3 -59.73 -65.43 -5.81
CA HIS A 3 -58.89 -65.23 -4.66
C HIS A 3 -58.20 -63.82 -4.79
N ARG A 4 -58.28 -62.99 -3.73
CA ARG A 4 -57.40 -61.84 -3.47
C ARG A 4 -56.25 -62.26 -2.55
N PRO A 5 -55.03 -62.03 -2.84
CA PRO A 5 -54.00 -62.11 -1.82
C PRO A 5 -53.77 -60.74 -1.18
N ALA A 6 -53.57 -60.80 0.15
CA ALA A 6 -53.33 -59.70 1.02
C ALA A 6 -51.92 -59.07 0.75
N THR A 7 -51.89 -57.72 0.56
CA THR A 7 -50.67 -56.97 0.50
C THR A 7 -50.18 -56.62 1.91
N ARG A 8 -49.09 -57.21 2.35
CA ARG A 8 -48.37 -56.87 3.58
C ARG A 8 -47.62 -55.56 3.33
N ILE A 9 -47.97 -54.52 4.07
CA ILE A 9 -47.22 -53.28 4.16
C ILE A 9 -46.02 -53.54 5.06
N ILE A 10 -44.83 -53.61 4.49
CA ILE A 10 -43.56 -53.56 5.22
C ILE A 10 -43.21 -52.08 5.39
N LEU A 11 -43.36 -51.59 6.61
CA LEU A 11 -42.93 -50.27 7.04
C LEU A 11 -41.38 -50.33 7.20
N GLY A 12 -40.67 -50.02 6.15
CA GLY A 12 -39.22 -49.86 6.18
C GLY A 12 -38.87 -48.54 6.87
N LEU A 13 -38.35 -48.60 8.09
CA LEU A 13 -37.67 -47.51 8.77
C LEU A 13 -36.43 -47.16 7.96
N LEU A 14 -36.54 -46.17 7.08
CA LEU A 14 -35.41 -45.43 6.54
C LEU A 14 -34.92 -44.49 7.65
N LEU A 15 -33.93 -44.94 8.40
CA LEU A 15 -33.04 -44.11 9.19
C LEU A 15 -32.31 -43.20 8.22
N LEU A 16 -32.84 -42.00 7.99
CA LEU A 16 -32.09 -40.86 7.49
C LEU A 16 -30.99 -40.54 8.50
N SER A 17 -29.81 -41.12 8.29
CA SER A 17 -28.57 -40.61 8.88
C SER A 17 -28.34 -39.23 8.30
N VAL A 18 -28.96 -38.23 8.90
CA VAL A 18 -28.52 -36.84 8.76
C VAL A 18 -27.15 -36.81 9.41
N SER A 19 -26.12 -36.99 8.61
CA SER A 19 -24.76 -36.64 9.01
C SER A 19 -24.77 -35.13 9.32
N TRP A 20 -24.90 -34.84 10.59
CA TRP A 20 -24.52 -33.54 11.12
C TRP A 20 -23.03 -33.41 10.83
N SER A 21 -22.70 -32.78 9.69
CA SER A 21 -21.39 -32.15 9.55
C SER A 21 -21.35 -31.11 10.69
N PRO A 22 -20.40 -31.21 11.61
CA PRO A 22 -20.26 -30.17 12.60
C PRO A 22 -20.00 -28.89 11.81
N VAL A 23 -20.95 -27.96 11.81
CA VAL A 23 -20.69 -26.56 11.55
C VAL A 23 -19.57 -26.22 12.52
N LEU A 24 -18.34 -26.20 12.04
CA LEU A 24 -17.19 -25.77 12.81
C LEU A 24 -17.53 -24.38 13.34
N ALA A 25 -17.95 -24.35 14.61
CA ALA A 25 -18.15 -23.11 15.33
C ALA A 25 -16.87 -22.30 15.11
N ALA A 26 -17.00 -21.10 14.57
CA ALA A 26 -15.89 -20.18 14.44
C ALA A 26 -15.26 -20.08 15.83
N GLU A 27 -14.02 -20.55 15.98
CA GLU A 27 -13.32 -20.48 17.26
C GLU A 27 -13.42 -19.06 17.78
N ALA A 28 -14.07 -18.90 18.92
CA ALA A 28 -14.24 -17.60 19.54
C ALA A 28 -12.85 -17.00 19.77
N LEU A 29 -12.62 -15.80 19.24
CA LEU A 29 -11.36 -15.11 19.42
C LEU A 29 -11.09 -14.91 20.91
N GLU A 30 -9.95 -15.31 21.40
CA GLU A 30 -9.55 -15.08 22.78
C GLU A 30 -9.53 -13.58 23.08
N LYS A 31 -10.12 -13.16 24.20
CA LYS A 31 -10.15 -11.74 24.61
C LYS A 31 -8.75 -11.15 24.81
N THR A 32 -7.80 -11.98 25.18
CA THR A 32 -6.41 -11.58 25.41
C THR A 32 -5.44 -12.62 24.91
N ARG A 33 -4.27 -12.18 24.45
CA ARG A 33 -3.16 -13.04 24.02
C ARG A 33 -1.84 -12.51 24.59
N THR A 34 -0.80 -13.34 24.54
CA THR A 34 0.57 -12.90 24.83
C THR A 34 1.40 -13.08 23.56
N ASN A 35 2.11 -12.06 23.15
CA ASN A 35 3.08 -12.17 22.06
C ASN A 35 4.27 -13.01 22.56
N ARG A 36 4.55 -14.10 21.87
CA ARG A 36 5.61 -15.04 22.26
C ARG A 36 7.01 -14.47 22.07
N ARG A 37 7.17 -13.44 21.23
CA ARG A 37 8.49 -12.88 20.91
C ARG A 37 9.01 -11.97 22.00
N ASP A 38 8.16 -11.11 22.57
CA ASP A 38 8.52 -10.06 23.51
C ASP A 38 7.73 -10.08 24.82
N GLY A 39 6.80 -11.04 24.98
CA GLY A 39 5.98 -11.20 26.18
C GLY A 39 4.88 -10.15 26.34
N ALA A 40 4.62 -9.30 25.33
CA ALA A 40 3.59 -8.28 25.42
C ALA A 40 2.18 -8.89 25.52
N LYS A 41 1.36 -8.30 26.40
CA LYS A 41 -0.06 -8.65 26.49
C LYS A 41 -0.84 -7.91 25.41
N LEU A 42 -1.67 -8.66 24.69
CA LEU A 42 -2.55 -8.14 23.65
C LEU A 42 -4.00 -8.25 24.08
N VAL A 43 -4.79 -7.25 23.71
CA VAL A 43 -6.23 -7.21 23.92
C VAL A 43 -6.94 -7.25 22.57
N LEU A 44 -7.98 -8.07 22.46
CA LEU A 44 -8.83 -8.12 21.28
C LEU A 44 -9.68 -6.84 21.19
N VAL A 45 -9.51 -6.11 20.11
CA VAL A 45 -10.39 -5.03 19.69
C VAL A 45 -11.34 -5.62 18.64
N PRO A 46 -12.63 -5.78 18.93
CA PRO A 46 -13.58 -6.38 18.00
C PRO A 46 -13.83 -5.49 16.79
N ALA A 47 -14.23 -6.09 15.68
CA ALA A 47 -14.66 -5.33 14.51
C ALA A 47 -15.85 -4.42 14.85
N GLY A 48 -15.87 -3.24 14.24
CA GLY A 48 -16.96 -2.30 14.46
C GLY A 48 -16.88 -1.04 13.60
N ARG A 49 -17.81 -0.15 13.83
CA ARG A 49 -17.87 1.17 13.18
C ARG A 49 -17.86 2.27 14.22
N PHE A 50 -17.23 3.37 13.93
CA PHE A 50 -17.19 4.55 14.77
C PHE A 50 -17.07 5.83 13.94
N LEU A 51 -17.23 6.95 14.58
CA LEU A 51 -17.00 8.27 14.00
C LEU A 51 -15.58 8.71 14.37
N MET A 52 -14.69 8.72 13.39
CA MET A 52 -13.30 9.18 13.52
C MET A 52 -13.25 10.69 13.39
N GLY A 53 -12.43 11.32 14.24
CA GLY A 53 -12.27 12.76 14.25
C GLY A 53 -13.28 13.50 15.15
N SER A 54 -13.22 14.82 15.12
CA SER A 54 -14.07 15.74 15.90
C SER A 54 -14.72 16.77 15.00
N MET A 55 -15.82 17.35 15.50
CA MET A 55 -16.35 18.62 14.94
C MET A 55 -15.85 19.78 15.79
N PRO A 56 -15.54 20.94 15.19
CA PRO A 56 -15.05 22.10 15.95
C PRO A 56 -15.90 22.49 17.15
N LYS A 57 -17.22 22.36 17.04
CA LYS A 57 -18.19 22.62 18.12
C LYS A 57 -18.18 21.60 19.28
N GLU A 58 -17.50 20.49 19.11
CA GLU A 58 -17.39 19.41 20.12
C GLU A 58 -16.12 19.54 20.95
N ILE A 59 -15.20 20.39 20.53
CA ILE A 59 -14.02 20.73 21.27
C ILE A 59 -14.50 21.72 22.32
N ASP A 60 -14.51 21.28 23.59
CA ASP A 60 -15.02 22.05 24.72
C ASP A 60 -14.45 23.47 24.71
N PRO A 61 -15.30 24.51 24.75
CA PRO A 61 -14.86 25.90 24.84
C PRO A 61 -13.82 26.18 25.91
N GLN A 62 -13.87 25.47 27.06
CA GLN A 62 -12.85 25.62 28.12
C GLN A 62 -11.42 25.33 27.65
N PHE A 63 -11.23 24.51 26.59
CA PHE A 63 -9.93 24.25 25.99
C PHE A 63 -9.55 25.27 24.92
N THR A 64 -10.49 26.08 24.44
CA THR A 64 -10.31 27.03 23.35
C THR A 64 -10.31 28.49 23.84
N GLU A 65 -10.96 28.80 24.97
CA GLU A 65 -11.15 30.17 25.44
C GLU A 65 -10.07 30.66 26.43
N THR A 66 -9.28 29.77 27.01
CA THR A 66 -8.39 30.07 28.13
C THR A 66 -6.94 30.38 27.69
N GLY A 67 -6.73 31.30 26.72
CA GLY A 67 -5.39 31.82 26.43
C GLY A 67 -4.40 30.80 25.82
N LEU A 68 -4.89 29.71 25.23
CA LEU A 68 -4.03 28.83 24.43
C LEU A 68 -3.56 29.57 23.18
N PRO A 69 -2.29 29.42 22.77
CA PRO A 69 -1.76 30.03 21.55
C PRO A 69 -2.63 29.65 20.34
N ASP A 70 -2.82 30.55 19.40
CA ASP A 70 -3.55 30.25 18.17
C ASP A 70 -2.94 29.08 17.40
N ALA A 71 -1.63 28.89 17.52
CA ALA A 71 -0.95 27.71 16.99
C ALA A 71 -1.50 26.39 17.56
N TRP A 72 -1.89 26.33 18.82
CA TRP A 72 -2.49 25.13 19.43
C TRP A 72 -3.96 24.94 19.02
N LYS A 73 -4.68 26.04 18.79
CA LYS A 73 -6.05 26.00 18.23
C LYS A 73 -6.07 25.48 16.79
N THR A 74 -4.99 25.71 16.03
CA THR A 74 -4.90 25.19 14.65
C THR A 74 -4.79 23.65 14.59
N HIS A 75 -4.20 23.00 15.61
CA HIS A 75 -4.08 21.54 15.66
C HIS A 75 -5.44 20.83 15.69
N THR A 76 -6.48 21.45 16.24
CA THR A 76 -7.83 20.87 16.27
C THR A 76 -8.50 20.83 14.89
N LYS A 77 -8.05 21.64 13.93
CA LYS A 77 -8.57 21.61 12.54
C LYS A 77 -8.26 20.30 11.83
N ASP A 78 -7.14 19.68 12.16
CA ASP A 78 -6.71 18.42 11.54
C ASP A 78 -7.60 17.21 11.93
N GLU A 79 -8.40 17.37 12.99
CA GLU A 79 -9.36 16.36 13.43
C GLU A 79 -10.67 16.38 12.63
N SER A 80 -10.86 17.39 11.78
CA SER A 80 -12.07 17.61 11.01
C SER A 80 -11.88 17.31 9.52
N PRO A 81 -12.96 16.92 8.82
CA PRO A 81 -14.30 16.64 9.32
C PRO A 81 -14.41 15.24 9.96
N ARG A 82 -15.29 15.14 10.95
CA ARG A 82 -15.64 13.84 11.53
C ARG A 82 -16.33 12.95 10.49
N HIS A 83 -15.91 11.69 10.39
CA HIS A 83 -16.39 10.77 9.37
C HIS A 83 -16.47 9.32 9.89
N ALA A 84 -17.34 8.52 9.28
CA ALA A 84 -17.52 7.12 9.69
C ALA A 84 -16.36 6.24 9.15
N ARG A 85 -15.83 5.39 10.04
CA ARG A 85 -14.85 4.34 9.71
C ARG A 85 -15.33 2.98 10.16
N SER A 86 -15.02 1.96 9.37
CA SER A 86 -15.19 0.54 9.72
C SER A 86 -13.82 -0.06 10.00
N ILE A 87 -13.69 -0.73 11.13
CA ILE A 87 -12.44 -1.34 11.59
C ILE A 87 -12.68 -2.85 11.70
N ASP A 88 -11.80 -3.64 11.11
CA ASP A 88 -11.77 -5.09 11.30
C ASP A 88 -11.25 -5.44 12.70
N ALA A 89 -11.56 -6.65 13.21
CA ALA A 89 -11.03 -7.08 14.49
C ALA A 89 -9.50 -7.23 14.45
N PHE A 90 -8.84 -6.77 15.49
CA PHE A 90 -7.39 -6.87 15.64
C PHE A 90 -7.00 -7.02 17.11
N TYR A 91 -5.79 -7.47 17.37
CA TYR A 91 -5.18 -7.43 18.68
C TYR A 91 -4.29 -6.21 18.80
N MET A 92 -4.39 -5.48 19.91
CA MET A 92 -3.51 -4.34 20.22
C MET A 92 -2.75 -4.64 21.50
N TYR A 93 -1.49 -4.24 21.57
CA TYR A 93 -0.73 -4.25 22.81
C TYR A 93 -1.48 -3.46 23.87
N ARG A 94 -1.67 -4.08 25.03
CA ARG A 94 -2.39 -3.46 26.13
C ARG A 94 -1.73 -2.19 26.63
N TYR A 95 -0.42 -2.13 26.53
CA TYR A 95 0.44 -1.03 26.95
C TYR A 95 1.31 -0.58 25.79
N GLU A 96 1.95 0.58 25.93
CA GLU A 96 3.07 0.97 25.08
C GLU A 96 4.20 -0.06 25.20
N VAL A 97 5.05 -0.16 24.19
CA VAL A 97 6.28 -0.97 24.25
C VAL A 97 7.19 -0.42 25.35
N THR A 98 7.59 -1.29 26.27
CA THR A 98 8.40 -0.91 27.43
C THR A 98 9.89 -0.89 27.11
N ASN A 99 10.67 -0.18 27.95
CA ASN A 99 12.14 -0.19 27.87
C ASN A 99 12.71 -1.61 27.89
N SER A 100 12.17 -2.50 28.73
CA SER A 100 12.63 -3.90 28.78
C SER A 100 12.37 -4.66 27.47
N GLN A 101 11.22 -4.44 26.84
CA GLN A 101 10.90 -5.08 25.57
C GLN A 101 11.79 -4.56 24.45
N TYR A 102 12.00 -3.24 24.42
CA TYR A 102 12.87 -2.62 23.42
C TYR A 102 14.34 -3.03 23.60
N HIS A 103 14.81 -3.17 24.84
CA HIS A 103 16.14 -3.69 25.15
C HIS A 103 16.34 -5.12 24.63
N ASN A 104 15.33 -6.00 24.79
CA ASN A 104 15.40 -7.34 24.22
C ASN A 104 15.53 -7.32 22.70
N PHE A 105 14.85 -6.38 22.03
CA PHE A 105 14.96 -6.17 20.59
C PHE A 105 16.37 -5.69 20.19
N THR A 106 16.90 -4.65 20.83
CA THR A 106 18.23 -4.12 20.50
C THR A 106 19.33 -5.15 20.75
N THR A 107 19.22 -5.91 21.84
CA THR A 107 20.14 -7.02 22.13
C THR A 107 20.08 -8.14 21.09
N ALA A 108 18.87 -8.48 20.63
CA ALA A 108 18.68 -9.57 19.66
C ALA A 108 19.08 -9.20 18.22
N THR A 109 19.08 -7.91 17.87
CA THR A 109 19.24 -7.46 16.47
C THR A 109 20.43 -6.53 16.23
N GLY A 110 21.07 -6.03 17.28
CA GLY A 110 22.08 -4.97 17.17
C GLY A 110 21.51 -3.60 16.80
N HIS A 111 20.17 -3.43 16.87
CA HIS A 111 19.55 -2.13 16.59
C HIS A 111 19.97 -1.09 17.63
N ARG A 112 19.98 0.19 17.26
CA ARG A 112 20.40 1.28 18.15
C ARG A 112 19.49 1.39 19.39
N THR A 113 20.09 1.77 20.51
CA THR A 113 19.37 2.14 21.73
C THR A 113 18.90 3.60 21.69
N PRO A 114 17.84 3.96 22.45
CA PRO A 114 17.46 5.37 22.62
C PRO A 114 18.60 6.22 23.17
N PRO A 115 18.88 7.41 22.64
CA PRO A 115 20.00 8.25 23.06
C PRO A 115 20.02 8.57 24.56
N HIS A 116 18.85 8.78 25.20
CA HIS A 116 18.76 9.08 26.63
C HIS A 116 19.16 7.92 27.55
N TRP A 117 19.33 6.70 27.03
CA TRP A 117 19.88 5.59 27.83
C TRP A 117 21.38 5.76 28.10
N LYS A 118 22.06 6.58 27.29
CA LYS A 118 23.52 6.84 27.41
C LYS A 118 24.38 5.56 27.37
N GLY A 119 23.84 4.47 26.80
CA GLY A 119 24.52 3.17 26.73
C GLY A 119 23.57 2.07 26.22
N PRO A 120 23.97 0.79 26.34
CA PRO A 120 23.18 -0.34 25.88
C PRO A 120 21.94 -0.58 26.76
N ASP A 121 21.98 -0.21 28.03
CA ASP A 121 20.96 -0.51 29.02
C ASP A 121 20.08 0.70 29.34
N PHE A 122 18.80 0.44 29.61
CA PHE A 122 17.88 1.48 30.07
C PHE A 122 18.15 1.90 31.52
N PRO A 123 17.83 3.15 31.93
CA PRO A 123 18.08 3.64 33.26
C PRO A 123 17.42 2.81 34.35
N LYS A 124 18.12 2.67 35.49
CA LYS A 124 17.67 1.89 36.67
C LYS A 124 16.27 2.33 37.10
N GLY A 125 15.40 1.37 37.39
CA GLY A 125 14.00 1.62 37.78
C GLY A 125 13.02 1.89 36.64
N LYS A 126 13.48 2.02 35.39
CA LYS A 126 12.67 2.37 34.24
C LYS A 126 12.26 1.18 33.34
N ARG A 127 12.48 -0.05 33.80
CA ARG A 127 12.20 -1.29 33.07
C ARG A 127 10.82 -1.33 32.41
N ASN A 128 9.78 -0.96 33.17
CA ASN A 128 8.37 -1.03 32.76
C ASN A 128 7.80 0.33 32.39
N HIS A 129 8.60 1.33 32.10
CA HIS A 129 8.18 2.58 31.49
C HIS A 129 8.12 2.42 29.97
N PRO A 130 7.32 3.22 29.25
CA PRO A 130 7.35 3.20 27.79
C PRO A 130 8.75 3.55 27.29
N VAL A 131 9.18 2.89 26.23
CA VAL A 131 10.35 3.35 25.49
C VAL A 131 9.98 4.63 24.77
N VAL A 132 10.82 5.64 24.89
CA VAL A 132 10.70 6.93 24.22
C VAL A 132 12.02 7.31 23.56
N GLU A 133 12.04 8.42 22.80
CA GLU A 133 13.17 8.83 21.98
C GLU A 133 13.55 7.75 20.95
N VAL A 134 12.51 7.13 20.41
CA VAL A 134 12.54 6.23 19.27
C VAL A 134 11.79 6.88 18.10
N ASN A 135 12.35 6.83 16.92
CA ASN A 135 11.71 7.38 15.74
C ASN A 135 10.76 6.34 15.08
N TRP A 136 10.06 6.75 14.01
CA TRP A 136 9.11 5.88 13.33
C TRP A 136 9.78 4.64 12.71
N ASN A 137 11.00 4.79 12.20
CA ASN A 137 11.75 3.66 11.63
C ASN A 137 12.15 2.65 12.70
N ASP A 138 12.56 3.12 13.88
CA ASP A 138 12.87 2.27 15.03
C ASP A 138 11.64 1.49 15.49
N ALA A 139 10.52 2.18 15.63
CA ALA A 139 9.25 1.58 16.02
C ALA A 139 8.79 0.51 15.01
N THR A 140 8.93 0.80 13.72
CA THR A 140 8.61 -0.16 12.63
C THR A 140 9.55 -1.37 12.66
N ALA A 141 10.85 -1.16 12.87
CA ALA A 141 11.84 -2.24 12.99
C ALA A 141 11.52 -3.16 14.17
N TYR A 142 11.17 -2.57 15.34
CA TYR A 142 10.70 -3.34 16.48
C TYR A 142 9.45 -4.16 16.15
N CYS A 143 8.42 -3.52 15.57
CA CYS A 143 7.19 -4.20 15.20
C CYS A 143 7.47 -5.40 14.27
N LYS A 144 8.30 -5.22 13.25
CA LYS A 144 8.72 -6.30 12.34
C LYS A 144 9.41 -7.44 13.09
N TRP A 145 10.33 -7.13 13.99
CA TRP A 145 11.00 -8.13 14.84
C TRP A 145 9.99 -8.87 15.73
N ALA A 146 9.04 -8.16 16.34
CA ALA A 146 8.01 -8.73 17.21
C ALA A 146 6.91 -9.52 16.45
N GLY A 147 6.91 -9.51 15.11
CA GLY A 147 5.88 -10.14 14.27
C GLY A 147 4.55 -9.40 14.30
N THR A 148 4.60 -8.07 14.42
CA THR A 148 3.48 -7.15 14.56
C THR A 148 3.62 -5.98 13.59
N SER A 149 2.73 -5.00 13.66
CA SER A 149 2.83 -3.70 12.97
C SER A 149 2.49 -2.54 13.91
N LEU A 150 2.83 -1.32 13.51
CA LEU A 150 2.23 -0.14 14.12
C LEU A 150 0.72 -0.13 13.83
N PRO A 151 -0.13 0.40 14.73
CA PRO A 151 -1.54 0.61 14.44
C PRO A 151 -1.70 1.62 13.30
N SER A 152 -2.72 1.42 12.45
CA SER A 152 -3.19 2.54 11.66
C SER A 152 -3.78 3.61 12.58
N GLU A 153 -3.78 4.85 12.13
CA GLU A 153 -4.34 5.95 12.89
C GLU A 153 -5.82 5.71 13.26
N ALA A 154 -6.57 5.10 12.35
CA ALA A 154 -7.96 4.73 12.58
C ALA A 154 -8.12 3.58 13.60
N GLN A 155 -7.23 2.59 13.58
CA GLN A 155 -7.20 1.52 14.59
C GLN A 155 -6.90 2.08 15.97
N TRP A 156 -5.92 2.99 16.05
CA TRP A 156 -5.55 3.62 17.30
C TRP A 156 -6.71 4.41 17.92
N GLU A 157 -7.35 5.30 17.13
CA GLU A 157 -8.47 6.11 17.61
C GLU A 157 -9.68 5.26 17.99
N TYR A 158 -10.00 4.23 17.19
CA TYR A 158 -11.06 3.28 17.54
C TYR A 158 -10.78 2.56 18.85
N ALA A 159 -9.55 2.11 19.06
CA ALA A 159 -9.12 1.44 20.30
C ALA A 159 -9.22 2.35 21.53
N ALA A 160 -8.97 3.65 21.37
CA ALA A 160 -9.09 4.64 22.44
C ALA A 160 -10.55 5.01 22.76
N ARG A 161 -11.38 5.24 21.73
CA ARG A 161 -12.75 5.79 21.87
C ARG A 161 -13.85 4.74 22.00
N GLY A 162 -13.59 3.52 21.55
CA GLY A 162 -14.60 2.46 21.50
C GLY A 162 -15.47 2.48 20.24
N ALA A 163 -16.32 1.47 20.12
CA ALA A 163 -17.32 1.39 19.07
C ALA A 163 -18.39 2.49 19.22
N GLY A 164 -18.76 3.10 18.10
CA GLY A 164 -19.87 4.07 18.09
C GLY A 164 -21.19 3.40 18.45
N LYS A 165 -21.95 4.02 19.35
CA LYS A 165 -23.33 3.64 19.61
C LYS A 165 -24.20 4.07 18.44
N LYS A 166 -25.31 3.38 18.23
CA LYS A 166 -26.33 3.78 17.27
C LYS A 166 -27.50 4.43 17.99
N THR A 167 -27.95 5.54 17.45
CA THR A 167 -29.25 6.15 17.83
C THR A 167 -30.42 5.26 17.40
N ALA A 168 -31.60 5.54 17.86
CA ALA A 168 -32.82 4.81 17.49
C ALA A 168 -33.10 4.83 15.98
N ASP A 169 -32.68 5.90 15.27
CA ASP A 169 -32.76 6.05 13.81
C ASP A 169 -31.54 5.45 13.06
N GLY A 170 -30.68 4.71 13.77
CA GLY A 170 -29.56 3.97 13.19
C GLY A 170 -28.31 4.78 12.88
N LYS A 171 -28.28 6.08 13.19
CA LYS A 171 -27.09 6.92 13.03
C LYS A 171 -26.04 6.60 14.10
N LEU A 172 -24.78 6.79 13.78
CA LEU A 172 -23.69 6.66 14.75
C LEU A 172 -23.61 7.90 15.62
N GLU A 173 -23.59 7.69 16.95
CA GLU A 173 -23.29 8.74 17.91
C GLU A 173 -21.79 9.04 17.98
N PRO A 174 -21.41 10.27 18.40
CA PRO A 174 -20.03 10.59 18.74
C PRO A 174 -19.49 9.65 19.81
N SER A 175 -18.28 9.15 19.62
CA SER A 175 -17.60 8.33 20.61
C SER A 175 -16.95 9.22 21.69
N LEU A 176 -16.33 8.60 22.70
CA LEU A 176 -15.77 9.28 23.86
C LEU A 176 -14.68 10.32 23.50
N ALA A 177 -14.68 11.44 24.20
CA ALA A 177 -13.62 12.46 24.07
C ALA A 177 -12.27 11.93 24.60
N PHE A 178 -12.30 11.23 25.73
CA PHE A 178 -11.14 10.56 26.34
C PHE A 178 -11.44 9.07 26.48
N PRO A 179 -10.43 8.21 26.67
CA PRO A 179 -10.66 6.76 26.82
C PRO A 179 -11.63 6.39 27.95
N TRP A 180 -11.71 7.21 28.99
CA TRP A 180 -12.56 7.00 30.17
C TRP A 180 -13.93 7.69 30.11
N GLY A 181 -14.17 8.57 29.14
CA GLY A 181 -15.43 9.32 29.05
C GLY A 181 -15.27 10.69 28.39
N ASN A 182 -16.25 11.58 28.65
CA ASN A 182 -16.25 12.89 28.02
C ASN A 182 -15.72 14.02 28.93
N ASN A 183 -15.59 13.77 30.23
CA ASN A 183 -15.15 14.77 31.17
C ASN A 183 -13.63 14.64 31.43
N TRP A 184 -12.94 15.78 31.43
CA TRP A 184 -11.53 15.84 31.77
C TRP A 184 -11.32 15.59 33.27
N ASP A 185 -10.31 14.80 33.59
CA ASP A 185 -9.78 14.63 34.94
C ASP A 185 -8.27 14.37 34.84
N ARG A 186 -7.46 15.34 35.30
CA ARG A 186 -6.00 15.27 35.24
C ARG A 186 -5.40 14.08 35.97
N THR A 187 -6.13 13.48 36.92
CA THR A 187 -5.65 12.36 37.74
C THR A 187 -5.78 11.00 37.05
N LEU A 188 -6.44 10.96 35.89
CA LEU A 188 -6.69 9.71 35.17
C LEU A 188 -5.61 9.31 34.17
N CYS A 189 -4.66 10.17 33.87
CA CYS A 189 -3.54 9.83 32.98
C CYS A 189 -2.25 10.57 33.36
N ASN A 190 -1.13 10.12 32.83
CA ASN A 190 0.15 10.80 33.00
C ASN A 190 0.24 12.00 32.05
N ASN A 191 0.20 13.20 32.58
CA ASN A 191 0.14 14.46 31.84
C ASN A 191 0.78 15.62 32.61
N SER A 192 0.97 16.76 31.97
CA SER A 192 1.61 17.93 32.59
C SER A 192 0.81 18.51 33.78
N SER A 193 -0.53 18.55 33.70
CA SER A 193 -1.38 19.01 34.79
C SER A 193 -1.34 18.07 36.01
N TYR A 194 -1.15 16.75 35.77
CA TYR A 194 -0.94 15.77 36.86
C TYR A 194 0.35 16.07 37.62
N HIS A 195 1.45 16.31 36.91
CA HIS A 195 2.75 16.63 37.53
C HIS A 195 2.76 18.01 38.19
N ALA A 196 2.04 18.97 37.62
CA ALA A 196 1.90 20.31 38.20
C ALA A 196 0.99 20.33 39.45
N GLY A 197 0.22 19.28 39.73
CA GLY A 197 -0.78 19.24 40.82
C GLY A 197 -2.00 20.14 40.58
N ARG A 198 -2.07 20.84 39.44
CA ARG A 198 -3.14 21.77 39.03
C ARG A 198 -3.40 21.72 37.54
N ASP A 199 -4.55 22.15 37.06
CA ASP A 199 -4.81 22.24 35.65
C ASP A 199 -4.00 23.36 34.99
N LEU A 200 -3.27 23.00 33.93
CA LEU A 200 -2.51 23.90 33.08
C LEU A 200 -3.40 24.28 31.90
N VAL A 201 -4.04 25.42 31.96
CA VAL A 201 -5.09 25.84 31.02
C VAL A 201 -4.61 26.85 29.98
N SER A 202 -3.37 27.27 30.04
CA SER A 202 -2.80 28.24 29.08
C SER A 202 -1.34 27.91 28.78
N ALA A 203 -0.84 28.42 27.65
CA ALA A 203 0.58 28.31 27.30
C ALA A 203 1.48 28.91 28.36
N LYS A 204 1.08 30.04 28.96
CA LYS A 204 1.84 30.68 30.03
C LYS A 204 2.01 29.77 31.23
N THR A 205 0.90 29.15 31.72
CA THR A 205 0.94 28.25 32.88
C THR A 205 1.69 26.96 32.58
N TRP A 206 1.66 26.49 31.34
CA TRP A 206 2.43 25.34 30.86
C TRP A 206 3.94 25.70 30.77
N ASP A 207 4.28 26.84 30.20
CA ASP A 207 5.65 27.33 30.10
C ASP A 207 6.31 27.55 31.48
N GLU A 208 5.56 28.14 32.42
CA GLU A 208 6.01 28.31 33.80
C GLU A 208 6.34 26.99 34.47
N TRP A 209 5.45 26.01 34.34
CA TRP A 209 5.68 24.67 34.84
C TRP A 209 6.86 24.02 34.13
N TYR A 210 6.90 24.02 32.80
CA TYR A 210 7.94 23.35 32.02
C TYR A 210 9.33 23.94 32.29
N LYS A 211 9.47 25.25 32.42
CA LYS A 211 10.74 25.92 32.72
C LYS A 211 11.14 25.85 34.19
N GLY A 212 10.17 25.81 35.09
CA GLY A 212 10.40 25.81 36.55
C GLY A 212 10.73 24.45 37.14
N ASP A 213 9.96 23.42 36.72
CA ASP A 213 10.00 22.11 37.36
C ASP A 213 10.84 21.06 36.60
N GLN A 214 11.28 21.40 35.38
CA GLN A 214 11.97 20.44 34.48
C GLN A 214 13.50 20.47 34.63
N LYS A 215 14.02 20.32 35.83
CA LYS A 215 15.44 19.99 36.05
C LYS A 215 15.67 18.48 36.05
N VAL A 216 14.95 17.73 35.22
CA VAL A 216 15.03 16.25 35.20
C VAL A 216 15.79 15.75 33.99
N ASP A 217 16.81 14.99 34.22
CA ASP A 217 17.65 14.30 33.22
C ASP A 217 16.89 13.14 32.50
N TYR A 218 15.62 12.91 32.83
CA TYR A 218 14.85 11.79 32.33
C TYR A 218 13.36 12.19 32.12
N PRO A 219 12.70 11.65 31.07
CA PRO A 219 11.30 11.93 30.83
C PRO A 219 10.39 11.51 31.99
N LEU A 220 9.38 12.32 32.31
CA LEU A 220 8.42 12.07 33.39
C LEU A 220 7.39 10.98 33.04
N THR A 221 7.78 9.97 32.27
CA THR A 221 6.94 8.81 32.00
C THR A 221 6.67 8.05 33.30
N THR A 222 5.53 7.38 33.38
CA THR A 222 5.20 6.46 34.46
C THR A 222 5.29 5.01 33.98
N ARG A 223 5.30 4.08 34.93
CA ARG A 223 5.17 2.65 34.62
C ARG A 223 3.87 2.44 33.84
N VAL A 224 3.91 1.68 32.75
CA VAL A 224 2.74 1.36 31.93
C VAL A 224 1.63 0.72 32.78
N GLY A 225 0.38 1.10 32.56
CA GLY A 225 -0.78 0.62 33.29
C GLY A 225 -0.92 1.17 34.71
N SER A 226 -0.27 2.30 35.03
CA SER A 226 -0.41 2.96 36.36
C SER A 226 -1.81 3.54 36.57
N PHE A 227 -2.49 3.96 35.52
CA PHE A 227 -3.78 4.65 35.58
C PHE A 227 -4.95 3.71 35.23
N LYS A 228 -5.23 2.74 36.07
CA LYS A 228 -6.23 1.67 35.80
C LYS A 228 -7.65 2.15 35.56
N LYS A 229 -8.03 3.34 36.06
CA LYS A 229 -9.38 3.92 35.89
C LYS A 229 -9.58 4.56 34.52
N SER A 230 -8.52 4.74 33.74
CA SER A 230 -8.54 5.40 32.43
C SER A 230 -8.49 4.44 31.24
N ARG A 231 -8.75 3.17 31.47
CA ARG A 231 -8.79 2.18 30.39
C ARG A 231 -9.80 2.54 29.33
N SER A 232 -9.43 2.29 28.09
CA SER A 232 -10.36 2.41 26.98
C SER A 232 -11.52 1.40 27.11
N PRO A 233 -12.62 1.59 26.38
CA PRO A 233 -13.76 0.67 26.38
C PRO A 233 -13.40 -0.78 26.06
N PHE A 234 -12.28 -1.02 25.39
CA PHE A 234 -11.78 -2.37 25.10
C PHE A 234 -10.79 -2.89 26.14
N GLY A 235 -10.45 -2.12 27.16
CA GLY A 235 -9.56 -2.55 28.26
C GLY A 235 -8.07 -2.32 27.97
N ILE A 236 -7.74 -1.40 27.07
CA ILE A 236 -6.38 -0.98 26.74
C ILE A 236 -5.99 0.17 27.67
N ASP A 237 -4.81 0.10 28.25
CA ASP A 237 -4.29 1.11 29.20
C ASP A 237 -3.49 2.18 28.46
N ASP A 238 -3.35 3.36 29.08
CA ASP A 238 -2.47 4.47 28.65
C ASP A 238 -2.75 5.01 27.23
N MET A 239 -4.03 4.98 26.79
CA MET A 239 -4.44 5.55 25.51
C MET A 239 -4.60 7.09 25.55
N ALA A 240 -4.20 7.72 26.66
CA ALA A 240 -4.08 9.16 26.82
C ALA A 240 -2.94 9.46 27.78
N GLY A 241 -1.99 10.31 27.34
CA GLY A 241 -0.81 10.68 28.12
C GLY A 241 0.29 9.63 28.10
N ASN A 242 1.24 9.76 28.99
CA ASN A 242 2.45 8.99 29.14
C ASN A 242 3.44 9.17 27.97
N ALA A 243 3.16 8.64 26.79
CA ALA A 243 3.93 8.89 25.57
C ALA A 243 3.03 9.02 24.35
N TRP A 244 3.34 9.97 23.45
CA TRP A 244 2.81 9.95 22.09
C TRP A 244 3.14 8.63 21.43
N GLU A 245 2.25 8.13 20.59
CA GLU A 245 2.41 6.84 19.94
C GLU A 245 2.43 6.95 18.42
N TRP A 246 3.51 6.49 17.81
CA TRP A 246 3.62 6.39 16.37
C TRP A 246 2.52 5.52 15.77
N CYS A 247 1.89 6.02 14.71
CA CYS A 247 0.98 5.28 13.86
C CYS A 247 1.63 4.97 12.50
N LEU A 248 1.06 4.01 11.79
CA LEU A 248 1.55 3.59 10.47
C LEU A 248 1.38 4.70 9.43
N ASP A 249 0.31 5.49 9.55
CA ASP A 249 -0.13 6.44 8.54
C ASP A 249 0.74 7.70 8.48
N TYR A 250 0.76 8.32 7.30
CA TYR A 250 1.13 9.73 7.18
C TYR A 250 0.02 10.62 7.74
N GLN A 251 0.38 11.75 8.32
CA GLN A 251 -0.59 12.76 8.72
C GLN A 251 -1.12 13.48 7.47
N LEU A 252 -2.31 13.11 7.06
CA LEU A 252 -3.03 13.69 5.94
C LEU A 252 -4.35 14.31 6.44
N PRO A 253 -4.87 15.38 5.80
CA PRO A 253 -6.23 15.84 6.07
C PRO A 253 -7.25 14.74 5.87
N TYR A 254 -8.30 14.69 6.69
CA TYR A 254 -9.32 13.65 6.59
C TYR A 254 -10.18 13.72 5.33
N GLN A 255 -10.31 14.90 4.76
CA GLN A 255 -10.89 15.11 3.44
C GLN A 255 -10.03 16.12 2.70
N SER A 256 -9.41 15.65 1.65
CA SER A 256 -8.84 16.50 0.62
C SER A 256 -9.45 16.03 -0.69
N ASP A 257 -10.25 16.87 -1.32
CA ASP A 257 -10.72 16.64 -2.69
C ASP A 257 -9.56 16.78 -3.69
N THR A 258 -8.48 17.37 -3.24
CA THR A 258 -7.16 17.36 -3.88
C THR A 258 -6.30 16.35 -3.12
N LEU A 259 -5.66 15.40 -3.84
CA LEU A 259 -4.65 14.54 -3.25
C LEU A 259 -3.60 15.45 -2.59
N PRO A 260 -3.39 15.35 -1.26
CA PRO A 260 -2.39 16.17 -0.62
C PRO A 260 -1.04 15.83 -1.21
N THR A 261 -0.42 16.82 -1.78
CA THR A 261 0.97 16.79 -2.18
C THR A 261 1.79 16.45 -0.94
N LYS A 262 2.27 15.20 -0.85
CA LYS A 262 3.31 14.70 0.06
C LYS A 262 3.27 15.26 1.49
N SER A 263 2.57 14.62 2.41
CA SER A 263 2.96 14.74 3.80
C SER A 263 4.26 13.95 4.01
N THR A 264 5.28 14.59 4.55
CA THR A 264 6.51 13.94 5.04
C THR A 264 6.36 13.54 6.50
N LEU A 265 5.23 13.90 7.14
CA LEU A 265 4.99 13.69 8.55
C LEU A 265 4.23 12.37 8.77
N ARG A 266 4.69 11.57 9.73
CA ARG A 266 3.99 10.40 10.25
C ARG A 266 3.04 10.79 11.37
N SER A 267 1.86 10.19 11.41
CA SER A 267 0.87 10.41 12.46
C SER A 267 1.34 9.84 13.79
N ARG A 268 1.05 10.56 14.87
CA ARG A 268 1.16 10.09 16.25
C ARG A 268 -0.07 10.51 17.05
N ARG A 269 -0.40 9.74 18.07
CA ARG A 269 -1.64 9.85 18.83
C ARG A 269 -1.41 9.77 20.34
N GLY A 270 -2.39 10.22 21.12
CA GLY A 270 -2.53 9.98 22.56
C GLY A 270 -1.99 11.07 23.46
N GLY A 271 -1.15 11.97 22.98
CA GLY A 271 -0.45 12.91 23.86
C GLY A 271 0.58 12.24 24.75
N SER A 272 1.20 12.98 25.65
CA SER A 272 2.28 12.51 26.52
C SER A 272 2.24 13.12 27.91
N TRP A 273 3.17 12.72 28.73
CA TRP A 273 3.42 13.29 30.06
C TRP A 273 3.62 14.82 30.06
N ALA A 274 4.04 15.40 28.93
CA ALA A 274 4.30 16.83 28.77
C ALA A 274 3.09 17.62 28.25
N ASN A 275 1.98 16.97 27.91
CA ASN A 275 0.84 17.61 27.28
C ASN A 275 -0.28 17.98 28.24
N VAL A 276 -1.03 19.03 27.86
CA VAL A 276 -2.26 19.48 28.51
C VAL A 276 -3.48 18.74 27.97
N ALA A 277 -4.62 18.86 28.61
CA ALA A 277 -5.88 18.20 28.30
C ALA A 277 -6.26 18.22 26.81
N LEU A 278 -6.03 19.32 26.12
CA LEU A 278 -6.33 19.50 24.68
C LEU A 278 -5.74 18.37 23.84
N HIS A 279 -4.46 18.04 24.09
CA HIS A 279 -3.71 17.03 23.32
C HIS A 279 -3.88 15.59 23.81
N LEU A 280 -4.69 15.37 24.84
CA LEU A 280 -4.95 14.07 25.43
C LEU A 280 -6.29 13.47 24.99
N ARG A 281 -7.04 14.21 24.17
CA ARG A 281 -8.29 13.73 23.59
C ARG A 281 -8.02 12.61 22.59
N SER A 282 -8.90 11.62 22.57
CA SER A 282 -8.77 10.46 21.68
C SER A 282 -8.72 10.82 20.19
N ALA A 283 -9.29 11.97 19.79
CA ALA A 283 -9.31 12.45 18.42
C ALA A 283 -8.08 13.33 18.07
N ASP A 284 -7.36 13.84 19.08
CA ASP A 284 -6.19 14.69 18.83
C ASP A 284 -5.10 13.91 18.05
N ARG A 285 -4.47 14.60 17.14
CA ARG A 285 -3.48 14.03 16.23
C ARG A 285 -2.36 15.01 15.95
N GLN A 286 -1.16 14.49 15.85
CA GLN A 286 0.01 15.27 15.48
C GLN A 286 0.88 14.52 14.47
N GLY A 287 1.57 15.26 13.61
CA GLY A 287 2.59 14.74 12.72
C GLY A 287 3.99 15.05 13.18
N ALA A 288 4.90 14.14 12.89
CA ALA A 288 6.33 14.37 13.02
C ALA A 288 7.08 13.68 11.89
N LEU A 289 8.28 14.19 11.56
CA LEU A 289 9.16 13.52 10.60
C LEU A 289 9.49 12.09 11.06
N ALA A 290 9.63 11.17 10.11
CA ALA A 290 9.88 9.76 10.42
C ALA A 290 11.18 9.51 11.20
N ASP A 291 12.13 10.40 11.14
CA ASP A 291 13.41 10.38 11.86
C ASP A 291 13.41 11.20 13.16
N ASN A 292 12.27 11.84 13.50
CA ASN A 292 12.15 12.67 14.69
C ASN A 292 12.36 11.86 15.97
N LEU A 293 13.26 12.33 16.82
CA LEU A 293 13.56 11.80 18.14
C LEU A 293 13.15 12.80 19.20
N ASN A 294 12.36 12.36 20.17
CA ASN A 294 12.01 13.18 21.32
C ASN A 294 11.64 12.36 22.54
N LEU A 295 11.81 12.93 23.74
CA LEU A 295 11.63 12.26 25.02
C LEU A 295 10.17 11.98 25.41
N TYR A 296 9.22 12.24 24.53
CA TYR A 296 7.78 12.07 24.79
C TYR A 296 7.06 11.26 23.71
N THR A 297 7.79 10.63 22.78
CA THR A 297 7.19 9.77 21.76
C THR A 297 7.75 8.34 21.82
N GLY A 298 6.86 7.39 21.97
CA GLY A 298 7.06 5.95 21.90
C GLY A 298 6.09 5.32 20.89
N PHE A 299 5.62 4.11 21.16
CA PHE A 299 4.70 3.38 20.29
C PHE A 299 4.10 2.16 20.99
N ARG A 300 3.02 1.63 20.40
CA ARG A 300 2.49 0.28 20.68
C ARG A 300 2.26 -0.49 19.38
N CYS A 301 2.08 -1.81 19.48
CA CYS A 301 1.94 -2.66 18.32
C CYS A 301 0.53 -3.25 18.20
N VAL A 302 0.18 -3.64 16.96
CA VAL A 302 -1.04 -4.39 16.66
C VAL A 302 -0.72 -5.64 15.84
N MET A 303 -1.64 -6.59 15.85
CA MET A 303 -1.64 -7.73 14.93
C MET A 303 -3.07 -8.09 14.53
N PRO A 304 -3.31 -8.67 13.35
CA PRO A 304 -4.63 -9.14 12.94
C PRO A 304 -5.22 -10.11 13.97
N ALA A 305 -6.53 -10.00 14.27
CA ALA A 305 -7.19 -10.91 15.20
C ALA A 305 -7.31 -12.34 14.65
N THR A 306 -7.33 -12.47 13.34
CA THR A 306 -7.32 -13.77 12.67
C THR A 306 -5.90 -14.11 12.27
N LYS A 307 -5.39 -15.28 12.70
CA LYS A 307 -4.29 -15.91 11.96
C LYS A 307 -4.70 -16.01 10.50
N PRO A 308 -3.76 -15.93 9.54
CA PRO A 308 -4.06 -16.44 8.21
C PRO A 308 -4.56 -17.87 8.43
N ARG A 309 -5.83 -18.10 8.18
CA ARG A 309 -6.50 -19.39 8.41
C ARG A 309 -5.85 -20.42 7.50
N ASN A 310 -5.06 -21.31 8.08
CA ASN A 310 -4.81 -22.60 7.46
C ASN A 310 -6.04 -23.51 7.73
N LYS A 311 -6.69 -23.91 6.64
CA LYS A 311 -7.64 -25.01 6.47
C LYS A 311 -9.13 -24.75 6.67
N GLY A 312 -9.81 -24.84 5.54
CA GLY A 312 -11.24 -25.05 5.30
C GLY A 312 -11.59 -24.64 3.86
N PRO A 313 -12.60 -25.17 3.19
CA PRO A 313 -12.87 -24.93 1.77
C PRO A 313 -13.40 -23.50 1.56
N VAL A 314 -12.46 -22.56 1.46
CA VAL A 314 -12.70 -21.15 1.15
C VAL A 314 -11.65 -20.75 0.12
N GLU A 315 -11.69 -21.41 -1.02
CA GLU A 315 -10.70 -21.31 -2.08
C GLU A 315 -10.53 -19.90 -2.63
N VAL A 316 -11.59 -19.11 -2.68
CA VAL A 316 -11.56 -17.75 -3.27
C VAL A 316 -10.92 -16.74 -2.32
N GLN A 317 -11.16 -16.81 -1.00
CA GLN A 317 -10.52 -15.91 -0.02
C GLN A 317 -9.01 -16.15 0.12
N GLN A 318 -8.60 -17.42 0.00
CA GLN A 318 -7.18 -17.78 0.04
C GLN A 318 -6.43 -17.40 -1.24
N ALA A 319 -7.10 -17.41 -2.41
CA ALA A 319 -6.48 -17.04 -3.67
C ALA A 319 -6.01 -15.58 -3.69
N GLY A 320 -6.86 -14.65 -3.27
CA GLY A 320 -6.48 -13.24 -3.16
C GLY A 320 -5.33 -12.99 -2.17
N ASP A 321 -5.40 -13.59 -0.98
CA ASP A 321 -4.34 -13.47 0.02
C ASP A 321 -3.02 -14.12 -0.46
N ARG A 322 -3.08 -15.24 -1.19
CA ARG A 322 -1.89 -15.88 -1.80
C ARG A 322 -1.27 -14.99 -2.87
N PHE A 323 -2.10 -14.38 -3.73
CA PHE A 323 -1.61 -13.49 -4.77
C PHE A 323 -0.92 -12.26 -4.18
N ILE A 324 -1.51 -11.66 -3.17
CA ILE A 324 -0.94 -10.51 -2.47
C ILE A 324 0.37 -10.87 -1.78
N ASN A 325 0.40 -11.99 -1.04
CA ASN A 325 1.63 -12.47 -0.40
C ASN A 325 2.72 -12.77 -1.43
N PHE A 326 2.34 -13.22 -2.62
CA PHE A 326 3.26 -13.35 -3.74
C PHE A 326 3.83 -11.99 -4.16
N VAL A 327 3.01 -10.96 -4.34
CA VAL A 327 3.48 -9.61 -4.70
C VAL A 327 4.43 -9.04 -3.65
N LEU A 328 4.07 -9.14 -2.36
CA LEU A 328 4.94 -8.70 -1.26
C LEU A 328 6.28 -9.44 -1.24
N LYS A 329 6.26 -10.75 -1.48
CA LYS A 329 7.48 -11.56 -1.58
C LYS A 329 8.35 -11.15 -2.77
N GLU A 330 7.77 -10.80 -3.91
CA GLU A 330 8.54 -10.31 -5.06
C GLU A 330 9.17 -8.94 -4.78
N ILE A 331 8.49 -8.04 -4.06
CA ILE A 331 9.06 -6.77 -3.61
C ILE A 331 10.29 -7.01 -2.72
N GLU A 332 10.18 -7.91 -1.74
CA GLU A 332 11.30 -8.30 -0.87
C GLU A 332 12.46 -8.91 -1.69
N THR A 333 12.13 -9.81 -2.62
CA THR A 333 13.12 -10.48 -3.49
C THR A 333 13.85 -9.48 -4.38
N ALA A 334 13.14 -8.51 -4.98
CA ALA A 334 13.75 -7.43 -5.76
C ALA A 334 14.75 -6.62 -4.91
N GLY A 335 14.40 -6.36 -3.64
CA GLY A 335 15.30 -5.71 -2.68
C GLY A 335 16.61 -6.47 -2.46
N THR A 336 16.57 -7.80 -2.37
CA THR A 336 17.77 -8.64 -2.23
C THR A 336 18.64 -8.69 -3.51
N ARG A 337 18.05 -8.39 -4.65
CA ARG A 337 18.74 -8.39 -5.98
C ARG A 337 19.21 -7.00 -6.40
N MET A 338 19.09 -6.01 -5.54
CA MET A 338 19.41 -4.62 -5.86
C MET A 338 20.82 -4.40 -6.36
N GLU A 339 21.82 -5.16 -5.88
CA GLU A 339 23.19 -5.07 -6.37
C GLU A 339 23.29 -5.39 -7.86
N GLY A 340 22.62 -6.45 -8.32
CA GLY A 340 22.57 -6.82 -9.75
C GLY A 340 21.85 -5.77 -10.59
N ILE A 341 20.75 -5.21 -10.09
CA ILE A 341 19.98 -4.14 -10.73
C ILE A 341 20.85 -2.88 -10.85
N THR A 342 21.53 -2.49 -9.78
CA THR A 342 22.42 -1.32 -9.75
C THR A 342 23.60 -1.49 -10.72
N ARG A 343 24.18 -2.68 -10.81
CA ARG A 343 25.26 -2.98 -11.76
C ARG A 343 24.79 -2.82 -13.21
N ALA A 344 23.60 -3.32 -13.54
CA ALA A 344 23.00 -3.15 -14.86
C ALA A 344 22.72 -1.68 -15.16
N ALA A 345 22.18 -0.93 -14.20
CA ALA A 345 21.91 0.50 -14.32
C ALA A 345 23.19 1.33 -14.52
N ASN A 346 24.26 1.04 -13.79
CA ASN A 346 25.55 1.69 -13.98
C ASN A 346 26.11 1.46 -15.39
N ARG A 347 26.06 0.21 -15.86
CA ARG A 347 26.53 -0.14 -17.19
C ARG A 347 25.72 0.52 -18.31
N ALA A 348 24.40 0.60 -18.13
CA ALA A 348 23.52 1.33 -19.04
C ALA A 348 23.86 2.84 -19.05
N ALA A 349 24.04 3.44 -17.87
CA ALA A 349 24.41 4.84 -17.75
C ALA A 349 25.74 5.16 -18.43
N ASP A 350 26.74 4.28 -18.31
CA ASP A 350 28.05 4.46 -19.00
C ASP A 350 27.88 4.53 -20.52
N ARG A 351 27.10 3.62 -21.10
CA ARG A 351 26.83 3.67 -22.55
C ARG A 351 26.10 4.94 -22.96
N ILE A 352 25.05 5.31 -22.24
CA ILE A 352 24.25 6.47 -22.59
C ILE A 352 25.03 7.78 -22.42
N VAL A 353 25.80 7.92 -21.34
CA VAL A 353 26.53 9.17 -21.05
C VAL A 353 27.82 9.30 -21.90
N HIS A 354 28.60 8.22 -22.04
CA HIS A 354 29.91 8.30 -22.66
C HIS A 354 29.91 8.02 -24.16
N LEU A 355 28.94 7.22 -24.65
CA LEU A 355 28.81 6.88 -26.06
C LEU A 355 27.66 7.59 -26.77
N ASP A 356 26.91 8.42 -26.03
CA ASP A 356 25.70 9.09 -26.51
C ASP A 356 24.62 8.10 -27.00
N GLY A 357 24.51 6.95 -26.34
CA GLY A 357 23.58 5.88 -26.69
C GLY A 357 22.12 6.22 -26.34
N ASN A 358 21.16 5.50 -26.90
CA ASN A 358 19.75 5.62 -26.57
C ASN A 358 19.36 4.57 -25.53
N LEU A 359 18.30 4.85 -24.79
CA LEU A 359 17.58 3.88 -23.99
C LEU A 359 16.39 3.36 -24.82
N LEU A 360 16.42 2.11 -25.21
CA LEU A 360 15.42 1.45 -26.04
C LEU A 360 14.69 0.39 -25.23
N SER A 361 13.45 0.12 -25.57
CA SER A 361 12.68 -0.99 -25.02
C SER A 361 12.15 -1.89 -26.12
N ALA A 362 12.21 -3.19 -25.90
CA ALA A 362 11.84 -4.23 -26.85
C ALA A 362 11.08 -5.37 -26.18
N GLY A 363 10.38 -6.19 -26.97
CA GLY A 363 9.59 -7.30 -26.49
C GLY A 363 8.14 -7.21 -26.94
N ASP A 364 7.22 -7.75 -26.13
CA ASP A 364 5.80 -7.54 -26.44
C ASP A 364 5.35 -6.09 -26.19
N GLN A 365 4.20 -5.73 -26.74
CA GLN A 365 3.71 -4.35 -26.72
C GLN A 365 3.53 -3.84 -25.28
N SER A 366 3.06 -4.69 -24.38
CA SER A 366 2.79 -4.32 -23.00
C SER A 366 4.04 -3.96 -22.21
N PHE A 367 5.12 -4.71 -22.41
CA PHE A 367 6.41 -4.41 -21.77
C PHE A 367 7.12 -3.25 -22.48
N SER A 368 7.20 -3.26 -23.81
CA SER A 368 8.01 -2.31 -24.54
C SER A 368 7.50 -0.87 -24.49
N LEU A 369 6.20 -0.66 -24.26
CA LEU A 369 5.62 0.67 -24.11
C LEU A 369 5.72 1.20 -22.66
N GLU A 370 5.96 0.36 -21.67
CA GLU A 370 5.98 0.77 -20.26
C GLU A 370 7.02 1.86 -19.96
N PRO A 371 8.31 1.74 -20.36
CA PRO A 371 9.32 2.76 -20.09
C PRO A 371 9.21 3.98 -21.00
N VAL A 372 8.55 3.87 -22.16
CA VAL A 372 8.51 4.94 -23.18
C VAL A 372 7.46 6.00 -22.89
N TRP A 373 6.37 5.63 -22.21
CA TRP A 373 5.20 6.49 -22.14
C TRP A 373 4.56 6.66 -20.77
N ARG A 374 5.18 6.14 -19.73
CA ARG A 374 4.64 6.24 -18.38
C ARG A 374 5.15 7.46 -17.62
N ALA A 375 4.27 8.04 -16.81
CA ALA A 375 4.64 9.08 -15.87
C ALA A 375 5.71 8.58 -14.88
N GLY A 376 6.78 9.33 -14.74
CA GLY A 376 7.95 8.94 -13.95
C GLY A 376 9.05 8.26 -14.76
N GLY A 377 8.77 7.84 -16.01
CA GLY A 377 9.76 7.27 -16.92
C GLY A 377 10.73 8.28 -17.48
N ILE A 378 11.85 7.79 -18.01
CA ILE A 378 12.92 8.61 -18.61
C ILE A 378 12.46 9.15 -19.96
N ALA A 379 12.43 10.48 -20.10
CA ALA A 379 11.81 11.16 -21.25
C ALA A 379 12.44 10.84 -22.63
N PHE A 380 13.67 10.36 -22.68
CA PHE A 380 14.33 9.98 -23.94
C PHE A 380 14.27 8.48 -24.26
N SER A 381 13.50 7.69 -23.51
CA SER A 381 13.24 6.28 -23.80
C SER A 381 12.47 6.11 -25.10
N ARG A 382 12.84 5.15 -25.94
CA ARG A 382 12.22 4.87 -27.24
C ARG A 382 11.90 3.39 -27.40
N GLN A 383 10.90 3.06 -28.20
CA GLN A 383 10.57 1.68 -28.54
C GLN A 383 11.45 1.18 -29.69
N TYR A 384 12.03 0.00 -29.52
CA TYR A 384 12.72 -0.71 -30.59
C TYR A 384 11.74 -1.60 -31.36
N THR A 385 11.57 -1.33 -32.66
CA THR A 385 10.73 -2.10 -33.56
C THR A 385 11.53 -2.44 -34.81
N PRO A 386 12.06 -3.67 -34.95
CA PRO A 386 12.86 -4.07 -36.09
C PRO A 386 12.03 -4.01 -37.38
N GLU A 387 12.69 -3.83 -38.53
CA GLU A 387 12.05 -3.83 -39.85
C GLU A 387 11.29 -5.14 -40.08
N GLY A 388 10.06 -5.03 -40.60
CA GLY A 388 9.18 -6.18 -40.83
C GLY A 388 8.40 -6.66 -39.59
N SER A 389 8.61 -6.06 -38.41
CA SER A 389 7.85 -6.37 -37.20
C SER A 389 6.46 -5.75 -37.27
N ALA A 390 5.44 -6.56 -36.93
CA ALA A 390 4.09 -6.06 -36.68
C ALA A 390 3.97 -5.38 -35.30
N ALA A 391 5.02 -5.48 -34.46
CA ALA A 391 5.09 -4.82 -33.16
C ALA A 391 5.34 -3.33 -33.34
N GLY A 392 4.55 -2.50 -32.71
CA GLY A 392 4.65 -1.04 -32.76
C GLY A 392 3.32 -0.40 -32.53
N PHE A 393 3.30 0.92 -32.45
CA PHE A 393 2.04 1.68 -32.38
C PHE A 393 1.22 1.43 -33.64
N LYS A 394 0.10 0.72 -33.52
CA LYS A 394 -0.83 0.54 -34.63
C LYS A 394 -1.40 1.91 -35.04
N LYS A 395 -1.20 2.29 -36.28
CA LYS A 395 -1.84 3.45 -36.87
C LYS A 395 -3.37 3.26 -36.81
N LEU A 396 -4.08 4.21 -36.23
CA LEU A 396 -5.53 4.22 -36.32
C LEU A 396 -5.95 4.82 -37.68
N ASP A 397 -6.81 4.13 -38.41
CA ASP A 397 -7.46 4.62 -39.62
C ASP A 397 -8.60 5.61 -39.27
N SER A 398 -8.28 6.61 -38.43
CA SER A 398 -9.22 7.66 -38.03
C SER A 398 -8.69 9.02 -38.50
N PRO A 399 -9.56 10.00 -38.77
CA PRO A 399 -9.13 11.36 -39.09
C PRO A 399 -8.19 11.92 -38.03
N GLU A 400 -7.12 12.61 -38.47
CA GLU A 400 -6.02 13.07 -37.59
C GLU A 400 -6.46 13.97 -36.42
N ASP A 401 -7.57 14.71 -36.60
CA ASP A 401 -8.17 15.56 -35.56
C ASP A 401 -8.85 14.81 -34.40
N LYS A 402 -9.09 13.50 -34.58
CA LYS A 402 -9.70 12.60 -33.56
C LYS A 402 -8.73 11.60 -32.94
N VAL A 403 -7.48 11.57 -33.40
CA VAL A 403 -6.47 10.64 -32.91
C VAL A 403 -5.73 11.30 -31.75
N PRO A 404 -5.60 10.66 -30.56
CA PRO A 404 -4.74 11.15 -29.50
C PRO A 404 -3.31 11.35 -30.02
N TYR A 405 -2.64 12.42 -29.61
CA TYR A 405 -1.30 12.82 -30.07
C TYR A 405 -0.29 11.66 -30.10
N TYR A 406 -0.30 10.76 -29.11
CA TYR A 406 0.57 9.59 -29.03
C TYR A 406 0.31 8.50 -30.10
N ARG A 407 -0.68 8.69 -30.96
CA ARG A 407 -0.99 7.82 -32.11
C ARG A 407 -0.80 8.52 -33.46
N THR A 408 -0.30 9.73 -33.44
CA THR A 408 0.03 10.46 -34.66
C THR A 408 1.26 9.84 -35.33
N LYS A 409 1.39 9.98 -36.64
CA LYS A 409 2.53 9.49 -37.41
C LYS A 409 3.84 10.07 -36.89
N ASP A 410 3.88 11.36 -36.61
CA ASP A 410 5.05 12.09 -36.13
C ASP A 410 5.50 11.57 -34.76
N PHE A 411 4.55 11.26 -33.87
CA PHE A 411 4.85 10.67 -32.57
C PHE A 411 5.48 9.27 -32.72
N VAL A 412 4.85 8.40 -33.55
CA VAL A 412 5.35 7.03 -33.77
C VAL A 412 6.73 7.07 -34.37
N GLU A 413 7.00 7.92 -35.35
CA GLU A 413 8.33 8.06 -35.97
C GLU A 413 9.38 8.58 -34.96
N HIS A 414 9.02 9.50 -34.07
CA HIS A 414 9.91 10.05 -33.06
C HIS A 414 10.31 9.03 -31.98
N PHE A 415 9.34 8.22 -31.53
CA PHE A 415 9.55 7.29 -30.44
C PHE A 415 9.90 5.87 -30.86
N THR A 416 10.06 5.61 -32.16
CA THR A 416 10.38 4.28 -32.69
C THR A 416 11.78 4.26 -33.30
N VAL A 417 12.58 3.24 -32.94
CA VAL A 417 13.90 2.98 -33.50
C VAL A 417 13.88 1.62 -34.19
N LYS A 418 14.28 1.57 -35.45
CA LYS A 418 14.25 0.35 -36.27
C LYS A 418 15.56 -0.46 -36.21
N LYS A 419 16.67 0.18 -35.87
CA LYS A 419 18.01 -0.45 -35.80
C LYS A 419 18.72 0.03 -34.55
N ALA A 420 19.18 -0.91 -33.71
CA ALA A 420 20.02 -0.62 -32.57
C ALA A 420 21.50 -0.53 -33.01
N THR A 421 22.33 0.05 -32.18
CA THR A 421 23.77 0.20 -32.40
C THR A 421 24.56 -0.16 -31.15
N ALA A 422 25.90 -0.26 -31.29
CA ALA A 422 26.81 -0.53 -30.18
C ALA A 422 26.74 0.52 -29.03
N ARG A 423 26.13 1.68 -29.24
CA ARG A 423 25.95 2.72 -28.22
C ARG A 423 24.69 2.52 -27.39
N ASP A 424 23.74 1.79 -27.94
CA ASP A 424 22.38 1.73 -27.37
C ASP A 424 22.29 0.70 -26.25
N VAL A 425 21.33 0.94 -25.36
CA VAL A 425 20.90 0.04 -24.30
C VAL A 425 19.47 -0.39 -24.61
N VAL A 426 19.22 -1.70 -24.64
CA VAL A 426 17.89 -2.25 -24.94
C VAL A 426 17.37 -3.00 -23.75
N LEU A 427 16.25 -2.54 -23.19
CA LEU A 427 15.47 -3.22 -22.17
C LEU A 427 14.56 -4.23 -22.87
N LEU A 428 14.82 -5.52 -22.70
CA LEU A 428 14.10 -6.59 -23.36
C LEU A 428 13.24 -7.36 -22.35
N GLY A 429 11.94 -7.45 -22.60
CA GLY A 429 11.04 -8.21 -21.71
C GLY A 429 9.73 -8.56 -22.38
N PHE A 430 9.02 -9.53 -21.78
CA PHE A 430 7.75 -10.03 -22.27
C PHE A 430 6.80 -10.30 -21.11
N GLU A 431 5.59 -9.81 -21.20
CA GLU A 431 4.52 -10.11 -20.24
C GLU A 431 3.79 -11.42 -20.61
N ASN A 432 3.81 -11.77 -21.89
CA ASN A 432 3.24 -13.00 -22.43
C ASN A 432 4.32 -14.08 -22.57
N GLU A 433 4.12 -15.24 -21.94
CA GLU A 433 5.07 -16.35 -21.96
C GLU A 433 5.26 -16.97 -23.36
N THR A 434 4.17 -17.10 -24.12
CA THR A 434 4.22 -17.66 -25.47
C THR A 434 5.04 -16.75 -26.40
N GLU A 435 4.85 -15.44 -26.30
CA GLU A 435 5.61 -14.44 -27.05
C GLU A 435 7.09 -14.46 -26.64
N GLU A 436 7.39 -14.58 -25.34
CA GLU A 436 8.75 -14.71 -24.84
C GLU A 436 9.44 -15.96 -25.41
N GLN A 437 8.78 -17.11 -25.34
CA GLN A 437 9.33 -18.37 -25.84
C GLN A 437 9.66 -18.30 -27.33
N LYS A 438 8.85 -17.59 -28.10
CA LYS A 438 8.97 -17.48 -29.53
C LYS A 438 9.99 -16.42 -29.97
N HIS A 439 10.04 -15.30 -29.29
CA HIS A 439 10.73 -14.09 -29.78
C HIS A 439 11.93 -13.63 -28.99
N ALA A 440 12.10 -14.03 -27.71
CA ALA A 440 13.17 -13.51 -26.86
C ALA A 440 14.57 -13.84 -27.40
N VAL A 441 14.80 -15.08 -27.78
CA VAL A 441 16.13 -15.52 -28.28
C VAL A 441 16.49 -14.91 -29.65
N PRO A 442 15.61 -14.98 -30.68
CA PRO A 442 15.91 -14.34 -31.96
C PRO A 442 16.18 -12.84 -31.84
N LEU A 443 15.34 -12.14 -31.05
CA LEU A 443 15.48 -10.69 -30.86
C LEU A 443 16.77 -10.32 -30.10
N ALA A 444 17.08 -11.04 -29.01
CA ALA A 444 18.33 -10.83 -28.27
C ALA A 444 19.56 -11.09 -29.15
N ARG A 445 19.54 -12.15 -29.96
CA ARG A 445 20.67 -12.48 -30.87
C ARG A 445 20.88 -11.34 -31.86
N GLN A 446 19.85 -10.84 -32.53
CA GLN A 446 19.94 -9.70 -33.43
C GLN A 446 20.51 -8.45 -32.75
N LEU A 447 20.04 -8.11 -31.54
CA LEU A 447 20.51 -6.94 -30.80
C LEU A 447 21.97 -7.08 -30.35
N LEU A 448 22.42 -8.29 -30.03
CA LEU A 448 23.80 -8.57 -29.65
C LEU A 448 24.73 -8.59 -30.86
N GLU A 449 24.27 -8.99 -32.04
CA GLU A 449 24.99 -8.84 -33.32
C GLU A 449 25.20 -7.36 -33.66
N ASP A 450 24.25 -6.49 -33.34
CA ASP A 450 24.39 -5.03 -33.43
C ASP A 450 25.29 -4.43 -32.32
N ASN A 451 25.87 -5.26 -31.44
CA ASN A 451 26.66 -4.90 -30.27
C ASN A 451 25.91 -4.01 -29.24
N ALA A 452 24.58 -3.97 -29.25
CA ALA A 452 23.79 -3.28 -28.23
C ALA A 452 23.96 -3.93 -26.85
N LEU A 453 23.85 -3.14 -25.77
CA LEU A 453 23.72 -3.69 -24.42
C LEU A 453 22.28 -4.13 -24.19
N VAL A 454 22.07 -5.43 -24.08
CA VAL A 454 20.74 -6.01 -23.81
C VAL A 454 20.59 -6.30 -22.33
N ILE A 455 19.54 -5.75 -21.72
CA ILE A 455 19.15 -6.03 -20.34
C ILE A 455 17.80 -6.76 -20.39
N PHE A 456 17.82 -8.06 -20.13
CA PHE A 456 16.63 -8.90 -20.19
C PHE A 456 15.92 -8.94 -18.84
N PHE A 457 14.60 -8.74 -18.87
CA PHE A 457 13.68 -8.86 -17.72
C PHE A 457 12.79 -10.09 -17.91
N GLY A 458 12.85 -11.05 -17.00
CA GLY A 458 12.05 -12.27 -17.13
C GLY A 458 12.23 -13.23 -15.96
N SER A 459 11.64 -14.43 -16.09
CA SER A 459 11.83 -15.47 -15.08
C SER A 459 13.28 -16.01 -15.10
N ALA A 460 13.72 -16.60 -13.99
CA ALA A 460 15.02 -17.23 -13.91
C ALA A 460 15.19 -18.34 -14.98
N THR A 461 14.10 -19.09 -15.29
CA THR A 461 14.05 -20.11 -16.32
C THR A 461 14.25 -19.50 -17.72
N ALA A 462 13.53 -18.42 -18.01
CA ALA A 462 13.66 -17.72 -19.30
C ALA A 462 15.06 -17.14 -19.51
N ALA A 463 15.64 -16.54 -18.46
CA ALA A 463 17.00 -16.00 -18.51
C ALA A 463 18.06 -17.08 -18.71
N ALA A 464 17.90 -18.24 -18.06
CA ALA A 464 18.80 -19.38 -18.25
C ALA A 464 18.72 -19.94 -19.68
N ARG A 465 17.51 -20.08 -20.23
CA ARG A 465 17.31 -20.49 -21.63
C ARG A 465 17.96 -19.48 -22.59
N LEU A 466 17.67 -18.18 -22.40
CA LEU A 466 18.25 -17.12 -23.23
C LEU A 466 19.78 -17.18 -23.23
N SER A 467 20.39 -17.25 -22.05
CA SER A 467 21.86 -17.33 -21.91
C SER A 467 22.46 -18.60 -22.54
N SER A 468 21.76 -19.72 -22.43
CA SER A 468 22.19 -21.00 -23.04
C SER A 468 22.17 -20.96 -24.58
N GLU A 469 21.13 -20.37 -25.17
CA GLU A 469 20.90 -20.35 -26.61
C GLU A 469 21.67 -19.24 -27.34
N VAL A 470 21.93 -18.12 -26.66
CA VAL A 470 22.70 -17.00 -27.19
C VAL A 470 24.18 -17.20 -26.97
N GLY A 471 24.60 -17.96 -25.95
CA GLY A 471 25.98 -18.12 -25.51
C GLY A 471 26.47 -17.02 -24.60
N ALA A 472 27.70 -17.16 -24.11
CA ALA A 472 28.32 -16.14 -23.26
C ALA A 472 28.56 -14.85 -24.07
N ASN A 473 27.99 -13.75 -23.61
CA ASN A 473 28.07 -12.44 -24.22
C ASN A 473 28.14 -11.33 -23.19
N ASP A 474 29.18 -10.55 -23.17
CA ASP A 474 29.37 -9.46 -22.22
C ASP A 474 28.30 -8.36 -22.34
N ASN A 475 27.63 -8.24 -23.49
CA ASN A 475 26.56 -7.29 -23.70
C ASN A 475 25.17 -7.80 -23.31
N LEU A 476 25.09 -9.02 -22.76
CA LEU A 476 23.82 -9.54 -22.21
C LEU A 476 23.83 -9.50 -20.67
N MET A 477 22.88 -8.82 -20.10
CA MET A 477 22.61 -8.82 -18.67
C MET A 477 21.19 -9.30 -18.40
N THR A 478 20.97 -9.98 -17.28
CA THR A 478 19.64 -10.47 -16.92
C THR A 478 19.23 -9.95 -15.56
N ILE A 479 18.00 -9.44 -15.47
CA ILE A 479 17.31 -9.06 -14.23
C ILE A 479 16.14 -10.02 -14.09
N THR A 480 16.22 -10.93 -13.11
CA THR A 480 15.27 -12.05 -13.01
C THR A 480 14.35 -11.93 -11.82
N HIS A 481 13.11 -12.39 -12.00
CA HIS A 481 12.13 -12.58 -10.95
C HIS A 481 11.92 -14.07 -10.63
N THR A 482 11.18 -14.38 -9.53
CA THR A 482 10.92 -15.75 -9.07
C THR A 482 9.56 -16.29 -9.53
N VAL A 483 8.84 -15.52 -10.33
CA VAL A 483 7.51 -15.92 -10.81
C VAL A 483 7.63 -17.17 -11.67
N PRO A 484 6.90 -18.25 -11.33
CA PRO A 484 6.86 -19.43 -12.15
C PRO A 484 6.12 -19.16 -13.47
N ASP A 485 6.46 -19.95 -14.48
CA ASP A 485 5.74 -19.94 -15.74
C ASP A 485 4.28 -20.38 -15.54
N GLY A 486 3.36 -19.83 -16.33
CA GLY A 486 1.92 -20.04 -16.25
C GLY A 486 1.24 -19.03 -15.32
N GLY A 487 0.92 -19.39 -14.11
CA GLY A 487 0.24 -18.53 -13.13
C GLY A 487 0.73 -18.74 -11.72
N VAL A 488 0.36 -17.85 -10.82
CA VAL A 488 0.77 -17.87 -9.42
C VAL A 488 -0.14 -18.77 -8.57
N LEU A 489 -1.41 -18.91 -8.97
CA LEU A 489 -2.42 -19.59 -8.18
C LEU A 489 -2.85 -20.90 -8.84
N SER A 490 -2.86 -21.99 -8.05
CA SER A 490 -3.49 -23.26 -8.41
C SER A 490 -4.86 -23.36 -7.75
N ILE A 491 -5.85 -23.82 -8.50
CA ILE A 491 -7.19 -24.12 -8.00
C ILE A 491 -7.42 -25.63 -8.14
N ASP A 492 -7.89 -26.27 -7.08
CA ASP A 492 -8.18 -27.71 -7.10
C ASP A 492 -9.23 -28.05 -8.16
N GLY A 493 -8.92 -29.02 -9.00
CA GLY A 493 -9.76 -29.41 -10.13
C GLY A 493 -9.58 -28.58 -11.41
N TRP A 494 -8.72 -27.56 -11.40
CA TRP A 494 -8.37 -26.76 -12.58
C TRP A 494 -6.95 -27.09 -13.04
N LYS A 495 -6.78 -27.38 -14.33
CA LYS A 495 -5.50 -27.85 -14.88
C LYS A 495 -4.44 -26.75 -14.89
N ASP A 496 -4.83 -25.54 -15.24
CA ASP A 496 -3.90 -24.43 -15.45
C ASP A 496 -3.84 -23.54 -14.19
N LYS A 497 -2.68 -22.94 -13.96
CA LYS A 497 -2.54 -21.90 -12.94
C LYS A 497 -3.15 -20.61 -13.44
N ILE A 498 -3.79 -19.89 -12.54
CA ILE A 498 -4.38 -18.56 -12.83
C ILE A 498 -3.59 -17.44 -12.19
N CYS A 499 -3.91 -16.19 -12.53
CA CYS A 499 -3.26 -14.98 -12.07
C CYS A 499 -1.78 -14.94 -12.46
N SER A 500 -1.49 -14.57 -13.71
CA SER A 500 -0.11 -14.32 -14.14
C SER A 500 0.53 -13.24 -13.27
N GLY A 501 1.61 -13.60 -12.58
CA GLY A 501 2.41 -12.66 -11.80
C GLY A 501 3.53 -12.01 -12.63
N ARG A 502 3.76 -12.48 -13.84
CA ARG A 502 4.88 -12.08 -14.71
C ARG A 502 4.85 -10.57 -15.02
N SER A 503 3.71 -10.07 -15.44
CA SER A 503 3.51 -8.65 -15.74
C SER A 503 3.83 -7.74 -14.55
N ILE A 504 3.34 -8.12 -13.35
CA ILE A 504 3.61 -7.39 -12.12
C ILE A 504 5.11 -7.43 -11.79
N ALA A 505 5.71 -8.62 -11.86
CA ALA A 505 7.13 -8.77 -11.55
C ALA A 505 8.01 -8.01 -12.55
N ASN A 506 7.80 -8.18 -13.85
CA ASN A 506 8.57 -7.47 -14.87
C ASN A 506 8.52 -5.95 -14.66
N ARG A 507 7.34 -5.38 -14.39
CA ARG A 507 7.19 -3.94 -14.11
C ARG A 507 7.86 -3.52 -12.83
N LEU A 508 7.74 -4.32 -11.77
CA LEU A 508 8.41 -4.03 -10.49
C LEU A 508 9.93 -3.91 -10.67
N TYR A 509 10.54 -4.87 -11.37
CA TYR A 509 11.97 -4.88 -11.60
C TYR A 509 12.42 -3.81 -12.62
N LEU A 510 11.61 -3.55 -13.65
CA LEU A 510 11.86 -2.49 -14.62
C LEU A 510 11.89 -1.12 -13.95
N TRP A 511 10.90 -0.78 -13.13
CA TRP A 511 10.86 0.50 -12.43
C TRP A 511 11.93 0.63 -11.34
N ALA A 512 12.29 -0.48 -10.66
CA ALA A 512 13.43 -0.50 -9.75
C ALA A 512 14.76 -0.24 -10.50
N PHE A 513 14.91 -0.80 -11.70
CA PHE A 513 16.05 -0.54 -12.59
C PHE A 513 16.06 0.92 -13.07
N GLU A 514 14.93 1.48 -13.51
CA GLU A 514 14.87 2.88 -13.95
C GLU A 514 15.23 3.85 -12.82
N ALA A 515 14.75 3.58 -11.60
CA ALA A 515 15.13 4.35 -10.43
C ALA A 515 16.66 4.32 -10.20
N GLU A 516 17.29 3.15 -10.28
CA GLU A 516 18.74 3.02 -10.18
C GLU A 516 19.47 3.63 -11.35
N LEU A 517 18.92 3.60 -12.57
CA LEU A 517 19.49 4.26 -13.75
C LEU A 517 19.50 5.78 -13.57
N ILE A 518 18.44 6.37 -13.02
CA ILE A 518 18.43 7.79 -12.64
C ILE A 518 19.52 8.06 -11.61
N GLY A 519 19.67 7.22 -10.58
CA GLY A 519 20.76 7.31 -9.61
C GLY A 519 22.15 7.23 -10.25
N ALA A 520 22.32 6.34 -11.22
CA ALA A 520 23.57 6.19 -11.97
C ALA A 520 23.90 7.42 -12.81
N PHE A 521 22.90 8.06 -13.43
CA PHE A 521 23.08 9.34 -14.12
C PHE A 521 23.48 10.46 -13.15
N LEU A 522 22.83 10.56 -12.00
CA LEU A 522 23.15 11.56 -10.98
C LEU A 522 24.60 11.43 -10.48
N ARG A 523 25.08 10.22 -10.28
CA ARG A 523 26.50 9.98 -9.93
C ARG A 523 27.48 10.44 -11.03
N ARG A 524 27.03 10.55 -12.26
CA ARG A 524 27.78 11.06 -13.42
C ARG A 524 27.52 12.56 -13.70
N GLY A 525 26.86 13.27 -12.77
CA GLY A 525 26.51 14.67 -12.91
C GLY A 525 25.50 14.96 -14.01
N LYS A 526 24.64 13.99 -14.33
CA LYS A 526 23.61 14.09 -15.36
C LYS A 526 22.22 13.87 -14.75
N MET A 527 21.27 14.74 -15.08
CA MET A 527 19.86 14.58 -14.68
C MET A 527 19.05 14.30 -15.95
N PRO A 528 18.42 13.11 -16.09
CA PRO A 528 17.54 12.84 -17.22
C PRO A 528 16.25 13.64 -17.10
N GLY A 529 15.62 13.94 -18.25
CA GLY A 529 14.23 14.41 -18.24
C GLY A 529 13.30 13.32 -17.72
N ILE A 530 12.39 13.66 -16.83
CA ILE A 530 11.40 12.72 -16.26
C ILE A 530 10.00 13.17 -16.68
N LEU A 531 9.20 12.26 -17.23
CA LEU A 531 7.84 12.56 -17.68
C LEU A 531 6.91 12.74 -16.47
N LEU A 532 6.13 13.82 -16.48
CA LEU A 532 5.04 14.01 -15.52
C LEU A 532 3.75 13.33 -16.00
N SER A 533 2.95 12.90 -15.04
CA SER A 533 1.63 12.34 -15.33
C SER A 533 0.73 13.37 -16.00
N VAL A 534 -0.04 12.95 -16.99
CA VAL A 534 -1.10 13.76 -17.64
C VAL A 534 -2.22 14.17 -16.66
N THR A 535 -2.22 13.63 -15.46
CA THR A 535 -3.17 13.99 -14.38
C THR A 535 -2.77 15.24 -13.61
N TYR A 536 -1.54 15.78 -13.81
CA TYR A 536 -1.11 17.04 -13.24
C TYR A 536 -1.64 18.23 -14.08
N GLU A 537 -1.80 19.37 -13.44
CA GLU A 537 -2.09 20.62 -14.16
C GLU A 537 -0.91 20.93 -15.11
N SER A 538 -1.22 21.08 -16.40
CA SER A 538 -0.26 21.44 -17.46
C SER A 538 0.90 20.44 -17.72
N PRO A 539 0.69 19.12 -17.71
CA PRO A 539 1.76 18.15 -18.01
C PRO A 539 2.35 18.30 -19.42
N GLN A 540 1.52 18.73 -20.36
CA GLN A 540 1.93 18.96 -21.76
C GLN A 540 2.98 20.08 -21.86
N VAL A 541 2.79 21.18 -21.11
CA VAL A 541 3.74 22.31 -21.06
C VAL A 541 5.08 21.87 -20.47
N PHE A 542 5.06 20.99 -19.47
CA PHE A 542 6.27 20.47 -18.85
C PHE A 542 6.96 19.40 -19.69
N ASN A 543 6.20 18.45 -20.25
CA ASN A 543 6.73 17.28 -20.95
C ASN A 543 7.24 17.63 -22.36
N GLN A 544 6.61 18.56 -23.08
CA GLN A 544 6.98 18.90 -24.45
C GLN A 544 8.43 19.34 -24.61
N PRO A 545 8.99 20.24 -23.80
CA PRO A 545 10.40 20.59 -23.89
C PRO A 545 11.34 19.42 -23.65
N LEU A 546 10.95 18.47 -22.76
CA LEU A 546 11.75 17.30 -22.43
C LEU A 546 11.75 16.26 -23.54
N LEU A 547 10.63 16.12 -24.24
CA LEU A 547 10.47 15.14 -25.33
C LEU A 547 11.24 15.53 -26.60
N ASN A 548 11.43 16.82 -26.84
CA ASN A 548 11.94 17.32 -28.13
C ASN A 548 13.38 17.85 -28.10
N THR A 549 14.01 18.02 -26.94
CA THR A 549 15.21 18.85 -26.89
C THR A 549 16.41 18.28 -26.15
N TYR A 550 16.24 17.53 -25.03
CA TYR A 550 17.39 17.16 -24.21
C TYR A 550 17.29 15.74 -23.63
N LYS A 551 18.33 14.92 -23.79
CA LYS A 551 18.52 13.70 -22.99
C LYS A 551 18.67 14.03 -21.51
N PHE A 552 19.43 15.09 -21.22
CA PHE A 552 19.71 15.52 -19.87
C PHE A 552 19.37 17.00 -19.70
N VAL A 553 18.79 17.34 -18.57
CA VAL A 553 18.42 18.72 -18.22
C VAL A 553 19.68 19.56 -18.04
N PRO A 554 19.84 20.67 -18.77
CA PRO A 554 20.98 21.56 -18.58
C PRO A 554 20.94 22.22 -17.19
N ALA A 555 22.11 22.39 -16.57
CA ALA A 555 22.30 23.16 -15.36
C ALA A 555 21.46 22.69 -14.14
N PHE A 556 21.30 21.38 -13.95
CA PHE A 556 20.63 20.84 -12.77
C PHE A 556 21.66 20.52 -11.67
N ASN A 557 21.51 21.13 -10.50
CA ASN A 557 22.38 20.88 -9.36
C ASN A 557 21.68 19.89 -8.41
N VAL A 558 21.82 18.59 -8.66
CA VAL A 558 21.32 17.52 -7.80
C VAL A 558 22.50 16.75 -7.22
N SER A 559 22.49 16.55 -5.91
CA SER A 559 23.50 15.74 -5.25
C SER A 559 23.48 14.30 -5.72
N PRO A 560 24.66 13.66 -5.92
CA PRO A 560 24.73 12.24 -6.20
C PRO A 560 24.06 11.42 -5.10
N VAL A 561 23.42 10.32 -5.48
CA VAL A 561 22.79 9.36 -4.55
C VAL A 561 23.62 8.06 -4.50
N ALA A 562 23.63 7.42 -3.33
CA ALA A 562 24.34 6.16 -3.15
C ALA A 562 23.77 5.05 -4.04
N GLU A 563 24.60 4.09 -4.39
CA GLU A 563 24.19 2.91 -5.14
C GLU A 563 23.12 2.10 -4.41
N GLY A 564 22.11 1.64 -5.13
CA GLY A 564 20.97 0.90 -4.60
C GLY A 564 19.96 1.77 -3.85
N GLN A 565 20.21 3.06 -3.66
CA GLN A 565 19.35 3.90 -2.83
C GLN A 565 17.99 4.18 -3.49
N LEU A 566 17.97 4.61 -4.75
CA LEU A 566 16.70 4.97 -5.41
C LEU A 566 15.83 3.74 -5.67
N GLY A 567 16.43 2.63 -6.10
CA GLY A 567 15.70 1.38 -6.29
C GLY A 567 15.10 0.85 -4.97
N LYS A 568 15.85 0.88 -3.87
CA LYS A 568 15.33 0.51 -2.55
C LYS A 568 14.22 1.44 -2.08
N THR A 569 14.37 2.76 -2.32
CA THR A 569 13.32 3.74 -2.01
C THR A 569 12.05 3.49 -2.81
N TYR A 570 12.18 3.17 -4.11
CA TYR A 570 11.05 2.79 -4.94
C TYR A 570 10.35 1.54 -4.39
N LEU A 571 11.09 0.47 -4.12
CA LEU A 571 10.52 -0.77 -3.58
C LEU A 571 9.82 -0.57 -2.23
N ALA A 572 10.41 0.22 -1.33
CA ALA A 572 9.79 0.55 -0.05
C ALA A 572 8.47 1.32 -0.23
N HIS A 573 8.39 2.20 -1.22
CA HIS A 573 7.17 2.93 -1.56
C HIS A 573 6.08 2.01 -2.10
N ILE A 574 6.43 1.06 -2.95
CA ILE A 574 5.47 0.07 -3.47
C ILE A 574 4.97 -0.84 -2.34
N ASP A 575 5.85 -1.31 -1.46
CA ASP A 575 5.48 -2.10 -0.28
C ASP A 575 4.46 -1.34 0.59
N GLU A 576 4.71 -0.06 0.84
CA GLU A 576 3.79 0.81 1.57
C GLU A 576 2.44 0.98 0.87
N ILE A 577 2.43 1.21 -0.46
CA ILE A 577 1.19 1.35 -1.24
C ILE A 577 0.38 0.05 -1.17
N VAL A 578 1.02 -1.09 -1.37
CA VAL A 578 0.38 -2.41 -1.27
C VAL A 578 -0.17 -2.63 0.14
N GLY A 579 0.61 -2.30 1.19
CA GLY A 579 0.16 -2.35 2.58
C GLY A 579 -1.10 -1.51 2.81
N ARG A 580 -1.13 -0.26 2.36
CA ARG A 580 -2.28 0.64 2.48
C ARG A 580 -3.53 0.13 1.73
N ILE A 581 -3.34 -0.43 0.55
CA ILE A 581 -4.44 -1.05 -0.21
C ILE A 581 -5.01 -2.23 0.57
N LEU A 582 -4.16 -3.07 1.14
CA LEU A 582 -4.56 -4.22 1.94
C LEU A 582 -5.34 -3.83 3.19
N ASP A 583 -4.82 -2.88 3.95
CA ASP A 583 -5.43 -2.46 5.20
C ASP A 583 -6.73 -1.68 4.98
N GLY A 584 -6.77 -0.80 3.99
CA GLY A 584 -7.93 0.06 3.71
C GLY A 584 -9.00 -0.55 2.82
N GLN A 585 -8.67 -1.47 1.92
CA GLN A 585 -9.56 -1.93 0.86
C GLN A 585 -9.87 -3.44 0.90
N ARG A 586 -9.19 -4.24 1.73
CA ARG A 586 -9.37 -5.70 1.79
C ARG A 586 -10.84 -6.13 1.89
N HIS A 587 -11.63 -5.45 2.72
CA HIS A 587 -13.06 -5.74 2.86
C HIS A 587 -13.87 -5.43 1.59
N LYS A 588 -13.46 -4.41 0.83
CA LYS A 588 -14.10 -4.05 -0.45
C LYS A 588 -13.78 -5.08 -1.53
N PHE A 589 -12.53 -5.55 -1.60
CA PHE A 589 -12.15 -6.64 -2.51
C PHE A 589 -12.91 -7.92 -2.20
N ARG A 590 -13.04 -8.30 -0.92
CA ARG A 590 -13.85 -9.45 -0.50
C ARG A 590 -15.32 -9.32 -0.88
N LYS A 591 -15.89 -8.13 -0.68
CA LYS A 591 -17.27 -7.84 -1.07
C LYS A 591 -17.47 -7.93 -2.58
N ALA A 592 -16.55 -7.35 -3.35
CA ALA A 592 -16.55 -7.41 -4.81
C ALA A 592 -16.43 -8.86 -5.32
N ALA A 593 -15.49 -9.63 -4.79
CA ALA A 593 -15.33 -11.05 -5.12
C ALA A 593 -16.59 -11.86 -4.77
N GLY A 594 -17.25 -11.56 -3.65
CA GLY A 594 -18.53 -12.17 -3.27
C GLY A 594 -19.65 -11.87 -4.28
N TRP A 595 -19.73 -10.66 -4.80
CA TRP A 595 -20.70 -10.28 -5.82
C TRP A 595 -20.45 -10.99 -7.15
N LEU A 596 -19.17 -11.09 -7.58
CA LEU A 596 -18.80 -11.80 -8.79
C LEU A 596 -19.11 -13.30 -8.69
N ALA A 597 -18.80 -13.93 -7.56
CA ALA A 597 -19.12 -15.31 -7.32
C ALA A 597 -20.63 -15.59 -7.28
N GLU A 598 -21.41 -14.64 -6.73
CA GLU A 598 -22.88 -14.74 -6.71
C GLU A 598 -23.46 -14.57 -8.13
N ALA A 599 -22.96 -13.61 -8.91
CA ALA A 599 -23.36 -13.44 -10.31
C ALA A 599 -23.07 -14.69 -11.13
N ALA A 600 -21.87 -15.27 -11.01
CA ALA A 600 -21.51 -16.52 -11.68
C ALA A 600 -22.45 -17.69 -11.31
N ARG A 601 -22.76 -17.87 -10.01
CA ARG A 601 -23.72 -18.91 -9.57
C ARG A 601 -25.11 -18.70 -10.12
N LYS A 602 -25.55 -17.44 -10.25
CA LYS A 602 -26.85 -17.08 -10.81
C LYS A 602 -26.86 -17.04 -12.34
N LYS A 603 -25.73 -17.36 -12.98
CA LYS A 603 -25.53 -17.23 -14.44
C LYS A 603 -25.82 -15.81 -14.94
N ARG A 604 -25.47 -14.80 -14.15
CA ARG A 604 -25.55 -13.39 -14.50
C ARG A 604 -24.27 -12.92 -15.16
N THR A 605 -24.35 -11.87 -15.93
CA THR A 605 -23.20 -11.33 -16.64
C THR A 605 -22.40 -10.40 -15.72
N SER A 606 -21.08 -10.51 -15.82
CA SER A 606 -20.15 -9.52 -15.26
C SER A 606 -19.56 -8.70 -16.40
N TYR A 607 -19.57 -7.38 -16.23
CA TYR A 607 -19.07 -6.42 -17.22
C TYR A 607 -17.81 -5.77 -16.68
N ALA A 608 -16.78 -5.65 -17.51
CA ALA A 608 -15.59 -4.86 -17.21
C ALA A 608 -15.51 -3.68 -18.19
N LEU A 609 -15.54 -2.48 -17.64
CA LEU A 609 -15.46 -1.22 -18.39
C LEU A 609 -14.09 -0.61 -18.11
N LEU A 610 -13.22 -0.62 -19.10
CA LEU A 610 -11.82 -0.22 -19.03
C LEU A 610 -11.63 1.16 -19.67
N ILE A 611 -10.87 2.04 -19.03
CA ILE A 611 -10.61 3.40 -19.49
C ILE A 611 -9.11 3.65 -19.59
N HIS A 612 -8.71 4.36 -20.63
CA HIS A 612 -7.35 4.83 -20.88
C HIS A 612 -6.24 3.75 -20.85
N GLY A 613 -6.11 3.03 -21.97
CA GLY A 613 -4.94 2.20 -22.24
C GLY A 613 -4.88 0.89 -21.44
N LEU A 614 -5.97 0.53 -20.77
CA LEU A 614 -6.15 -0.84 -20.30
C LEU A 614 -6.66 -1.65 -21.48
N ASP A 615 -5.77 -2.46 -22.07
CA ASP A 615 -6.12 -3.32 -23.19
C ASP A 615 -6.94 -4.51 -22.68
N PRO A 616 -8.10 -4.83 -23.31
CA PRO A 616 -8.89 -6.01 -22.98
C PRO A 616 -8.10 -7.32 -23.06
N GLU A 617 -7.14 -7.39 -23.99
CA GLU A 617 -6.27 -8.56 -24.16
C GLU A 617 -5.31 -8.77 -22.99
N ASN A 618 -5.13 -7.74 -22.16
CA ASN A 618 -4.28 -7.78 -20.97
C ASN A 618 -5.02 -8.05 -19.66
N LEU A 619 -6.33 -8.32 -19.69
CA LEU A 619 -7.00 -8.88 -18.53
C LEU A 619 -6.58 -10.35 -18.40
N PRO A 620 -5.82 -10.72 -17.36
CA PRO A 620 -5.22 -12.04 -17.28
C PRO A 620 -6.31 -13.11 -17.23
N GLY A 621 -6.33 -13.95 -18.25
CA GLY A 621 -6.77 -15.33 -18.16
C GLY A 621 -8.25 -15.56 -17.91
N ASP A 622 -9.15 -14.78 -18.51
CA ASP A 622 -10.57 -15.11 -18.39
C ASP A 622 -11.25 -15.41 -19.73
N PRO A 623 -11.48 -16.69 -20.01
CA PRO A 623 -12.40 -17.06 -21.06
C PRO A 623 -13.87 -16.94 -20.57
N GLY A 624 -14.38 -15.72 -20.38
CA GLY A 624 -15.81 -15.50 -20.27
C GLY A 624 -16.40 -15.10 -18.92
N LEU A 625 -15.59 -14.73 -17.91
CA LEU A 625 -16.11 -14.16 -16.65
C LEU A 625 -16.64 -12.75 -16.84
N PHE A 626 -16.01 -11.98 -17.73
CA PHE A 626 -16.42 -10.61 -18.03
C PHE A 626 -16.73 -10.41 -19.51
N LYS A 627 -17.78 -9.65 -19.80
CA LYS A 627 -17.90 -8.94 -21.08
C LYS A 627 -17.11 -7.66 -20.96
N VAL A 628 -16.02 -7.55 -21.72
CA VAL A 628 -15.10 -6.42 -21.63
C VAL A 628 -15.44 -5.37 -22.66
N PHE A 629 -15.49 -4.11 -22.23
CA PHE A 629 -15.63 -2.94 -23.07
C PHE A 629 -14.43 -2.02 -22.80
N SER A 630 -13.69 -1.71 -23.85
CA SER A 630 -12.60 -0.76 -23.78
C SER A 630 -12.83 0.37 -24.77
N GLU A 631 -12.59 1.60 -24.33
CA GLU A 631 -12.65 2.76 -25.24
C GLU A 631 -11.64 3.84 -24.92
N GLY A 632 -11.19 4.49 -26.00
CA GLY A 632 -10.37 5.68 -25.93
C GLY A 632 -11.10 6.96 -25.52
N ASN A 633 -12.43 7.05 -25.60
CA ASN A 633 -13.23 8.24 -25.24
C ASN A 633 -14.61 7.87 -24.69
N ALA A 634 -14.73 7.96 -23.50
CA ALA A 634 -15.71 8.25 -22.43
C ALA A 634 -17.25 8.16 -22.66
N TYR A 635 -17.78 7.51 -23.68
CA TYR A 635 -19.24 7.31 -23.81
C TYR A 635 -19.56 5.90 -24.31
N TYR A 636 -20.33 5.13 -23.50
CA TYR A 636 -20.74 3.77 -23.84
C TYR A 636 -22.27 3.69 -24.08
N PRO A 637 -22.84 4.34 -25.10
CA PRO A 637 -24.28 4.31 -25.35
C PRO A 637 -24.79 2.90 -25.64
N GLN A 638 -23.93 1.99 -26.10
CA GLN A 638 -24.27 0.60 -26.35
C GLN A 638 -24.53 -0.21 -25.05
N LEU A 639 -24.24 0.35 -23.86
CA LEU A 639 -24.51 -0.31 -22.60
C LEU A 639 -25.89 0.02 -22.01
N ASP A 640 -26.55 1.05 -22.54
CA ASP A 640 -27.87 1.44 -22.08
C ASP A 640 -28.87 0.30 -22.31
N GLY A 641 -29.47 -0.19 -21.26
CA GLY A 641 -30.40 -1.32 -21.26
C GLY A 641 -29.76 -2.72 -21.38
N LEU A 642 -28.42 -2.81 -21.60
CA LEU A 642 -27.73 -4.10 -21.68
C LEU A 642 -27.47 -4.70 -20.30
N ILE A 643 -27.13 -3.85 -19.32
CA ILE A 643 -26.82 -4.25 -17.95
C ILE A 643 -28.13 -4.46 -17.19
N GLN A 644 -28.34 -5.67 -16.69
CA GLN A 644 -29.57 -6.07 -16.02
C GLN A 644 -29.44 -6.01 -14.48
N PRO A 645 -30.55 -5.93 -13.74
CA PRO A 645 -30.54 -6.09 -12.28
C PRO A 645 -29.80 -7.39 -11.89
N ASP A 646 -29.01 -7.33 -10.81
CA ASP A 646 -28.14 -8.40 -10.30
C ASP A 646 -26.88 -8.72 -11.15
N ASP A 647 -26.66 -8.08 -12.28
CA ASP A 647 -25.37 -8.10 -12.95
C ASP A 647 -24.31 -7.35 -12.12
N VAL A 648 -23.04 -7.57 -12.43
CA VAL A 648 -21.92 -6.86 -11.80
C VAL A 648 -21.19 -6.02 -12.84
N ALA A 649 -21.06 -4.72 -12.59
CA ALA A 649 -20.31 -3.80 -13.43
C ALA A 649 -19.02 -3.37 -12.72
N LEU A 650 -17.86 -3.74 -13.29
CA LEU A 650 -16.53 -3.36 -12.84
C LEU A 650 -16.04 -2.18 -13.67
N PHE A 651 -15.81 -1.05 -13.02
CA PHE A 651 -15.25 0.15 -13.64
C PHE A 651 -13.80 0.29 -13.23
N VAL A 652 -12.87 0.23 -14.19
CA VAL A 652 -11.43 0.32 -13.96
C VAL A 652 -10.88 1.51 -14.70
N GLY A 653 -10.15 2.38 -13.99
CA GLY A 653 -9.56 3.59 -14.58
C GLY A 653 -8.79 4.42 -13.58
N TYR A 654 -8.23 5.54 -14.06
CA TYR A 654 -7.41 6.44 -13.25
C TYR A 654 -8.23 7.56 -12.60
N ASN A 655 -7.92 7.94 -11.36
CA ASN A 655 -8.50 9.07 -10.61
C ASN A 655 -10.03 8.99 -10.46
N TRP A 656 -10.73 10.04 -10.91
CA TRP A 656 -12.17 10.22 -10.81
C TRP A 656 -12.96 9.60 -11.99
N TYR A 657 -12.28 9.14 -13.04
CA TYR A 657 -12.92 8.57 -14.23
C TYR A 657 -13.88 7.41 -13.93
N PRO A 658 -13.55 6.43 -13.10
CA PRO A 658 -14.49 5.36 -12.77
C PRO A 658 -15.81 5.88 -12.19
N ARG A 659 -15.75 6.90 -11.33
CA ARG A 659 -16.95 7.51 -10.72
C ARG A 659 -17.78 8.29 -11.73
N ARG A 660 -17.13 8.99 -12.66
CA ARG A 660 -17.82 9.72 -13.71
C ARG A 660 -18.53 8.75 -14.65
N LEU A 661 -17.85 7.71 -15.09
CA LEU A 661 -18.41 6.68 -15.95
C LEU A 661 -19.59 5.97 -15.29
N ALA A 662 -19.45 5.58 -14.03
CA ALA A 662 -20.54 4.96 -13.27
C ALA A 662 -21.78 5.85 -13.11
N ARG A 663 -21.65 7.18 -13.26
CA ARG A 663 -22.77 8.13 -13.27
C ARG A 663 -23.40 8.32 -14.64
N THR A 664 -22.65 8.07 -15.71
CA THR A 664 -23.10 8.27 -17.09
C THR A 664 -23.66 7.02 -17.74
N VAL A 665 -23.31 5.84 -17.24
CA VAL A 665 -23.85 4.56 -17.69
C VAL A 665 -25.03 4.20 -16.80
N ASP A 666 -26.21 4.04 -17.41
CA ASP A 666 -27.38 3.52 -16.69
C ASP A 666 -27.18 2.02 -16.42
N THR A 667 -26.76 1.72 -15.23
CA THR A 667 -26.58 0.34 -14.75
C THR A 667 -27.83 -0.20 -14.06
N GLY A 668 -28.92 0.57 -14.01
CA GLY A 668 -30.14 0.18 -13.34
C GLY A 668 -29.88 -0.24 -11.88
N LYS A 669 -30.25 -1.49 -11.54
CA LYS A 669 -30.02 -2.09 -10.20
C LYS A 669 -28.76 -2.97 -10.13
N ALA A 670 -27.87 -2.92 -11.11
CA ALA A 670 -26.65 -3.70 -11.10
C ALA A 670 -25.70 -3.26 -9.97
N ARG A 671 -24.90 -4.20 -9.48
CA ARG A 671 -23.87 -3.94 -8.46
C ARG A 671 -22.65 -3.33 -9.11
N GLN A 672 -22.24 -2.17 -8.67
CA GLN A 672 -21.09 -1.43 -9.23
C GLN A 672 -19.84 -1.60 -8.38
N ILE A 673 -18.72 -1.92 -9.03
CA ILE A 673 -17.38 -1.98 -8.43
C ILE A 673 -16.55 -0.89 -9.12
N LEU A 674 -16.04 0.07 -8.35
CA LEU A 674 -15.17 1.15 -8.82
C LEU A 674 -13.74 0.85 -8.39
N CYS A 675 -12.81 0.71 -9.36
CA CYS A 675 -11.39 0.42 -9.16
C CYS A 675 -10.49 1.54 -9.67
#